data_02f6ed2df43c6640add682e9c675a4ab
#
_entry.id   02f6ed2df43c6640add682e9c675a4ab
#
_cell.length_a   1.000
_cell.length_b   1.000
_cell.length_c   1.000
_cell.angle_alpha   90.00
_cell.angle_beta   90.00
_cell.angle_gamma   90.00
#
_symmetry.space_group_name_H-M   'P 1'
#
loop_
_entity.id
_entity.type
_entity.pdbx_description
1 polymer ?
#
loop_
_entity_poly.entity_id
_entity_poly.type
_entity_poly.pdbx_seq_one_letter_code
_entity_poly.pdbx_strand_id
1 'polypeptide(L)'
;MKKIHFAWLHALWFRVVASSLLAGVMLVAVSACTESADTRNPTSDSRQASTTDFASPPDPGLLLLLVPQGQKLTDPLVTAWLDAASEIGVRIQPITDRQFKSMGTAALNFAGLILPDQLYVVADNALLKSIRDYTQAGGQTLLVYDFGTLTLDFNRKPIYPIPKSRLSDLAGVNYALYDTLREKSTAVGSIAATRNTLRELQVPPGKSSPYVAPSHLAANTATLANSDAAGFKSFVTPANVLSLNNAQMTRYVPANSPAETTATTETLESYSGYLLGNLIYPSFVTHGTFTGTALAVSAEAGLVAGLSKFGRGQVLFVNLPLTYLKVARTDGLPMHGYLRYFAHNILHMAHLSAVPNAVAGLTLNWHLDSFFAQQPTLNLEQLGVFDEGPFSIHMTTGPDAIATGDGKGWNLNDNPQAQKILQRFAEKGHAIGSHGGWNHDYYGLNANESNASKFLPYLELNSTAIEHAISNSLRGYLGFESPTPAGMPSLLLPVHQRLKSTVDRTFGPLLREYSPPVGNNPLWAMNWLEQNGVVGVYFAGHTGMGPTRQYREGQLRNSSMWMFPVTPFRRYATFEEFQTARTPKQATQDWYRSSVDFAIDHNTTRMIYMHPNGANVWPDVLLDLLAYAKAKGDTQFKWYTMTRLADFMTSRQDVKWIEQRDASGLSKFGVFHSSSLNEMVWLLPKSRYVELPVSTDGSVTVTEQGQYWAVRAGNTRNATFSAKYRSAPG
;
A
#
# COMPACT_ATOMS: atom_id res chain seq x y z
N MET A 1 34.52 21.73 12.24
CA MET A 1 33.71 20.58 12.74
C MET A 1 32.57 20.17 11.82
N LYS A 2 32.71 20.25 10.47
CA LYS A 2 31.62 19.95 9.50
C LYS A 2 31.91 18.72 8.60
N LYS A 3 32.92 17.92 8.89
CA LYS A 3 33.31 16.77 8.03
C LYS A 3 33.10 15.38 8.65
N ILE A 4 32.61 15.28 9.88
CA ILE A 4 32.53 13.98 10.60
C ILE A 4 31.17 13.31 10.46
N HIS A 5 30.10 14.03 10.13
CA HIS A 5 28.74 13.44 10.03
C HIS A 5 28.48 12.61 8.76
N PHE A 6 29.25 12.81 7.69
CA PHE A 6 29.00 12.14 6.41
C PHE A 6 29.64 10.74 6.29
N ALA A 7 30.67 10.44 7.04
CA ALA A 7 31.37 9.15 6.96
C ALA A 7 30.61 8.00 7.66
N TRP A 8 29.77 8.30 8.63
CA TRP A 8 29.03 7.32 9.41
C TRP A 8 27.78 6.77 8.70
N LEU A 9 27.10 7.58 7.91
CA LEU A 9 25.96 7.13 7.10
C LEU A 9 26.35 6.12 6.02
N HIS A 10 27.54 6.24 5.43
CA HIS A 10 28.05 5.29 4.44
C HIS A 10 28.52 3.95 5.03
N ALA A 11 29.03 3.93 6.24
CA ALA A 11 29.50 2.69 6.89
C ALA A 11 28.34 1.78 7.37
N LEU A 12 27.22 2.37 7.79
CA LEU A 12 26.02 1.63 8.17
C LEU A 12 25.32 1.02 6.96
N TRP A 13 25.35 1.74 5.83
CA TRP A 13 24.73 1.30 4.59
C TRP A 13 25.32 0.00 4.04
N PHE A 14 26.66 -0.15 4.12
CA PHE A 14 27.35 -1.36 3.68
C PHE A 14 27.03 -2.60 4.53
N ARG A 15 26.73 -2.46 5.81
CA ARG A 15 26.39 -3.61 6.67
C ARG A 15 24.96 -4.11 6.47
N VAL A 16 24.00 -3.23 6.22
CA VAL A 16 22.60 -3.60 5.96
C VAL A 16 22.44 -4.23 4.58
N VAL A 17 23.13 -3.71 3.55
CA VAL A 17 23.07 -4.26 2.18
C VAL A 17 23.81 -5.59 2.07
N ALA A 18 24.92 -5.78 2.79
CA ALA A 18 25.67 -7.04 2.76
C ALA A 18 24.89 -8.19 3.43
N SER A 19 24.11 -7.93 4.48
CA SER A 19 23.28 -8.93 5.13
C SER A 19 22.06 -9.34 4.29
N SER A 20 21.57 -8.46 3.43
CA SER A 20 20.40 -8.75 2.58
C SER A 20 20.76 -9.51 1.30
N LEU A 21 22.01 -9.48 0.86
CA LEU A 21 22.49 -10.18 -0.37
C LEU A 21 22.95 -11.62 -0.13
N LEU A 22 23.24 -12.01 1.10
CA LEU A 22 23.67 -13.38 1.44
C LEU A 22 22.53 -14.33 1.83
N ALA A 23 21.31 -13.84 2.04
CA ALA A 23 20.15 -14.67 2.39
C ALA A 23 19.35 -15.21 1.19
N GLY A 24 19.83 -14.97 -0.04
CA GLY A 24 19.12 -15.32 -1.27
C GLY A 24 19.46 -16.70 -1.87
N VAL A 25 20.32 -17.50 -1.26
CA VAL A 25 20.68 -18.83 -1.75
C VAL A 25 20.81 -19.79 -0.58
N MET A 26 19.71 -20.37 -0.12
CA MET A 26 19.70 -21.69 0.50
C MET A 26 18.33 -22.36 0.42
N LEU A 27 18.35 -23.49 -0.19
CA LEU A 27 17.50 -24.66 -0.25
C LEU A 27 16.38 -24.76 0.83
N VAL A 28 15.21 -25.14 0.29
CA VAL A 28 14.14 -25.81 0.99
C VAL A 28 14.65 -27.17 1.52
N ALA A 29 14.74 -27.30 2.82
CA ALA A 29 14.81 -28.59 3.49
C ALA A 29 13.59 -28.71 4.42
N VAL A 30 12.74 -29.67 4.08
CA VAL A 30 11.65 -30.14 4.92
C VAL A 30 12.21 -30.85 6.15
N SER A 31 11.82 -30.42 7.32
CA SER A 31 11.87 -31.29 8.51
C SER A 31 10.66 -31.03 9.41
N ALA A 32 9.88 -32.07 9.52
CA ALA A 32 8.87 -32.21 10.56
C ALA A 32 9.55 -32.46 11.89
N CYS A 33 9.04 -31.89 12.99
CA CYS A 33 8.83 -32.58 14.24
C CYS A 33 8.32 -31.65 15.35
N THR A 34 7.24 -32.11 15.91
CA THR A 34 6.79 -32.29 17.29
C THR A 34 6.31 -31.09 18.09
N GLU A 35 5.07 -31.31 18.47
CA GLU A 35 4.26 -30.58 19.44
C GLU A 35 4.92 -30.43 20.81
N SER A 36 4.72 -29.27 21.42
CA SER A 36 4.45 -29.17 22.84
C SER A 36 3.39 -28.11 23.09
N ALA A 37 2.34 -28.52 23.74
CA ALA A 37 1.20 -27.73 24.12
C ALA A 37 1.57 -26.66 25.15
N ASP A 38 1.13 -25.43 24.96
CA ASP A 38 0.84 -24.53 26.06
C ASP A 38 -0.46 -23.77 25.79
N THR A 39 -1.38 -23.97 26.74
CA THR A 39 -2.76 -23.53 26.72
C THR A 39 -2.86 -22.10 27.23
N ARG A 40 -3.20 -21.16 26.35
CA ARG A 40 -3.97 -19.95 26.72
C ARG A 40 -4.85 -19.50 25.55
N ASN A 41 -6.16 -19.59 25.77
CA ASN A 41 -7.19 -19.10 24.86
C ASN A 41 -7.08 -17.60 24.62
N PRO A 42 -7.00 -17.16 23.36
CA PRO A 42 -7.58 -15.88 22.97
C PRO A 42 -8.89 -16.14 22.24
N THR A 43 -9.86 -15.34 22.54
CA THR A 43 -11.20 -15.26 21.97
C THR A 43 -11.22 -15.50 20.46
N SER A 44 -12.00 -16.49 20.09
CA SER A 44 -12.22 -16.99 18.73
C SER A 44 -12.70 -15.91 17.78
N ASP A 45 -11.85 -15.56 16.83
CA ASP A 45 -12.28 -14.89 15.60
C ASP A 45 -13.00 -15.92 14.72
N SER A 46 -14.31 -15.81 14.63
CA SER A 46 -15.19 -16.78 13.95
C SER A 46 -15.16 -16.59 12.43
N ARG A 47 -13.98 -16.74 11.82
CA ARG A 47 -13.84 -16.88 10.36
C ARG A 47 -13.78 -18.34 9.93
N GLN A 48 -14.68 -19.17 10.45
CA GLN A 48 -14.94 -20.46 9.85
C GLN A 48 -15.82 -20.29 8.61
N ALA A 49 -15.18 -20.26 7.42
CA ALA A 49 -15.92 -20.44 6.19
C ALA A 49 -16.50 -21.85 6.13
N SER A 50 -17.79 -21.95 6.30
CA SER A 50 -18.57 -23.17 6.04
C SER A 50 -18.31 -23.62 4.61
N THR A 51 -17.94 -24.88 4.43
CA THR A 51 -17.84 -25.56 3.13
C THR A 51 -19.24 -25.94 2.64
N THR A 52 -20.15 -24.98 2.53
CA THR A 52 -21.47 -25.22 1.95
C THR A 52 -21.42 -24.99 0.43
N ASP A 53 -22.08 -25.84 -0.30
CA ASP A 53 -22.22 -25.79 -1.76
C ASP A 53 -22.59 -24.39 -2.26
N PHE A 54 -21.77 -23.89 -3.19
CA PHE A 54 -21.91 -22.54 -3.73
C PHE A 54 -23.15 -22.42 -4.61
N ALA A 55 -24.23 -21.95 -4.03
CA ALA A 55 -25.32 -21.30 -4.73
C ALA A 55 -25.38 -19.81 -4.33
N SER A 56 -24.23 -19.12 -4.32
CA SER A 56 -24.27 -17.66 -4.20
C SER A 56 -24.97 -17.09 -5.42
N PRO A 57 -25.96 -16.21 -5.25
CA PRO A 57 -26.60 -15.57 -6.39
C PRO A 57 -25.55 -14.80 -7.20
N PRO A 58 -25.75 -14.63 -8.52
CA PRO A 58 -24.87 -13.83 -9.36
C PRO A 58 -24.59 -12.47 -8.74
N ASP A 59 -23.30 -12.10 -8.61
CA ASP A 59 -22.89 -10.82 -8.04
C ASP A 59 -21.88 -10.15 -8.98
N PRO A 60 -22.33 -9.27 -9.88
CA PRO A 60 -21.48 -8.61 -10.86
C PRO A 60 -20.52 -7.57 -10.25
N GLY A 61 -20.64 -7.28 -8.95
CA GLY A 61 -19.71 -6.46 -8.18
C GLY A 61 -18.67 -7.26 -7.40
N LEU A 62 -18.48 -8.58 -7.69
CA LEU A 62 -17.60 -9.46 -6.95
C LEU A 62 -16.56 -10.10 -7.86
N LEU A 63 -15.27 -9.98 -7.50
CA LEU A 63 -14.16 -10.68 -8.15
C LEU A 63 -13.98 -12.08 -7.57
N LEU A 64 -13.67 -13.03 -8.41
CA LEU A 64 -13.31 -14.39 -8.02
C LEU A 64 -11.79 -14.53 -7.90
N LEU A 65 -11.28 -15.00 -6.78
CA LEU A 65 -9.87 -15.33 -6.56
C LEU A 65 -9.69 -16.84 -6.60
N LEU A 66 -8.98 -17.35 -7.58
CA LEU A 66 -8.77 -18.79 -7.69
C LEU A 66 -7.74 -19.27 -6.67
N VAL A 67 -8.11 -20.24 -5.83
CA VAL A 67 -7.25 -20.84 -4.81
C VAL A 67 -7.28 -22.37 -4.91
N PRO A 68 -6.19 -23.07 -4.54
CA PRO A 68 -6.16 -24.53 -4.51
C PRO A 68 -7.19 -25.13 -3.55
N GLN A 69 -7.70 -26.33 -3.89
CA GLN A 69 -8.57 -27.06 -2.99
C GLN A 69 -7.88 -27.32 -1.65
N GLY A 70 -8.55 -26.97 -0.54
CA GLY A 70 -8.01 -27.13 0.83
C GLY A 70 -7.09 -25.98 1.27
N GLN A 71 -6.86 -24.97 0.45
CA GLN A 71 -6.10 -23.76 0.86
C GLN A 71 -6.82 -23.06 2.01
N LYS A 72 -6.10 -22.77 3.08
CA LYS A 72 -6.63 -22.00 4.23
C LYS A 72 -6.82 -20.52 3.81
N LEU A 73 -7.95 -19.95 4.15
CA LEU A 73 -8.20 -18.51 3.89
C LEU A 73 -7.33 -17.59 4.76
N THR A 74 -6.77 -18.11 5.85
CA THR A 74 -5.80 -17.42 6.70
C THR A 74 -4.36 -17.52 6.22
N ASP A 75 -4.12 -18.25 5.11
CA ASP A 75 -2.79 -18.30 4.51
C ASP A 75 -2.36 -16.90 4.03
N PRO A 76 -1.14 -16.45 4.34
CA PRO A 76 -0.64 -15.13 3.94
C PRO A 76 -0.77 -14.85 2.44
N LEU A 77 -0.64 -15.86 1.58
CA LEU A 77 -0.77 -15.70 0.12
C LEU A 77 -2.22 -15.40 -0.29
N VAL A 78 -3.21 -15.87 0.46
CA VAL A 78 -4.64 -15.57 0.26
C VAL A 78 -5.00 -14.25 0.92
N THR A 79 -4.61 -14.06 2.20
CA THR A 79 -4.95 -12.85 2.95
C THR A 79 -4.38 -11.59 2.31
N ALA A 80 -3.22 -11.68 1.64
CA ALA A 80 -2.63 -10.54 0.92
C ALA A 80 -3.56 -9.99 -0.18
N TRP A 81 -4.26 -10.86 -0.90
CA TRP A 81 -5.25 -10.46 -1.91
C TRP A 81 -6.53 -9.89 -1.28
N LEU A 82 -7.00 -10.51 -0.19
CA LEU A 82 -8.18 -10.06 0.54
C LEU A 82 -7.93 -8.69 1.17
N ASP A 83 -6.76 -8.50 1.80
CA ASP A 83 -6.36 -7.22 2.37
C ASP A 83 -6.21 -6.15 1.28
N ALA A 84 -5.48 -6.45 0.19
CA ALA A 84 -5.32 -5.50 -0.91
C ALA A 84 -6.67 -5.06 -1.50
N ALA A 85 -7.60 -5.98 -1.69
CA ALA A 85 -8.94 -5.67 -2.17
C ALA A 85 -9.72 -4.81 -1.18
N SER A 86 -9.69 -5.18 0.11
CA SER A 86 -10.30 -4.39 1.18
C SER A 86 -9.69 -2.99 1.24
N GLU A 87 -8.36 -2.86 1.15
CA GLU A 87 -7.61 -1.59 1.19
C GLU A 87 -8.01 -0.64 0.05
N ILE A 88 -8.37 -1.17 -1.12
CA ILE A 88 -8.84 -0.37 -2.27
C ILE A 88 -10.38 -0.31 -2.42
N GLY A 89 -11.14 -0.94 -1.53
CA GLY A 89 -12.59 -0.90 -1.52
C GLY A 89 -13.31 -1.84 -2.48
N VAL A 90 -12.63 -2.88 -2.97
CA VAL A 90 -13.14 -3.88 -3.92
C VAL A 90 -13.47 -5.17 -3.18
N ARG A 91 -14.49 -5.90 -3.64
CA ARG A 91 -14.86 -7.21 -3.09
C ARG A 91 -14.21 -8.33 -3.86
N ILE A 92 -13.65 -9.27 -3.13
CA ILE A 92 -13.02 -10.48 -3.66
C ILE A 92 -13.55 -11.70 -2.88
N GLN A 93 -13.77 -12.80 -3.60
CA GLN A 93 -14.15 -14.08 -3.02
C GLN A 93 -13.21 -15.19 -3.49
N PRO A 94 -12.49 -15.85 -2.57
CA PRO A 94 -11.74 -17.06 -2.89
C PRO A 94 -12.70 -18.18 -3.35
N ILE A 95 -12.35 -18.82 -4.46
CA ILE A 95 -13.02 -20.02 -4.97
C ILE A 95 -11.98 -21.07 -5.34
N THR A 96 -12.32 -22.34 -5.13
CA THR A 96 -11.44 -23.44 -5.51
C THR A 96 -11.56 -23.76 -7.00
N ASP A 97 -10.54 -24.43 -7.56
CA ASP A 97 -10.57 -24.93 -8.93
C ASP A 97 -11.76 -25.87 -9.21
N ARG A 98 -12.16 -26.68 -8.23
CA ARG A 98 -13.34 -27.53 -8.33
C ARG A 98 -14.62 -26.71 -8.47
N GLN A 99 -14.78 -25.67 -7.61
CA GLN A 99 -15.93 -24.78 -7.68
C GLN A 99 -15.95 -24.02 -9.01
N PHE A 100 -14.80 -23.45 -9.42
CA PHE A 100 -14.70 -22.73 -10.69
C PHE A 100 -15.06 -23.62 -11.90
N LYS A 101 -14.52 -24.86 -11.95
CA LYS A 101 -14.86 -25.82 -13.00
C LYS A 101 -16.36 -26.18 -13.01
N SER A 102 -16.98 -26.32 -11.83
CA SER A 102 -18.41 -26.64 -11.71
C SER A 102 -19.34 -25.49 -12.11
N MET A 103 -18.88 -24.24 -11.94
CA MET A 103 -19.66 -23.05 -12.34
C MET A 103 -19.80 -22.94 -13.86
N GLY A 104 -18.82 -23.35 -14.63
CA GLY A 104 -18.84 -23.22 -16.08
C GLY A 104 -19.16 -21.79 -16.53
N THR A 105 -20.19 -21.61 -17.38
CA THR A 105 -20.63 -20.29 -17.86
C THR A 105 -21.24 -19.40 -16.77
N ALA A 106 -21.70 -19.96 -15.64
CA ALA A 106 -22.19 -19.15 -14.53
C ALA A 106 -21.12 -18.26 -13.90
N ALA A 107 -19.83 -18.59 -14.07
CA ALA A 107 -18.73 -17.73 -13.67
C ALA A 107 -18.75 -16.34 -14.37
N LEU A 108 -19.38 -16.21 -15.53
CA LEU A 108 -19.56 -14.93 -16.24
C LEU A 108 -20.52 -13.96 -15.52
N ASN A 109 -21.26 -14.42 -14.53
CA ASN A 109 -22.14 -13.58 -13.71
C ASN A 109 -21.39 -12.83 -12.61
N PHE A 110 -20.07 -13.03 -12.48
CA PHE A 110 -19.18 -12.30 -11.58
C PHE A 110 -18.36 -11.27 -12.37
N ALA A 111 -17.76 -10.32 -11.65
CA ALA A 111 -17.04 -9.21 -12.29
C ALA A 111 -15.82 -9.67 -13.09
N GLY A 112 -15.05 -10.60 -12.56
CA GLY A 112 -13.84 -11.12 -13.19
C GLY A 112 -13.16 -12.20 -12.38
N LEU A 113 -12.11 -12.80 -12.96
CA LEU A 113 -11.32 -13.88 -12.36
C LEU A 113 -9.89 -13.43 -12.14
N ILE A 114 -9.38 -13.64 -10.93
CA ILE A 114 -7.98 -13.42 -10.57
C ILE A 114 -7.26 -14.76 -10.49
N LEU A 115 -6.17 -14.88 -11.23
CA LEU A 115 -5.25 -16.01 -11.24
C LEU A 115 -3.96 -15.56 -10.54
N PRO A 116 -3.86 -15.75 -9.19
CA PRO A 116 -2.79 -15.17 -8.40
C PRO A 116 -1.48 -15.91 -8.55
N ASP A 117 -0.36 -15.20 -8.39
CA ASP A 117 0.97 -15.80 -8.26
C ASP A 117 1.10 -16.64 -6.99
N GLN A 118 2.05 -17.57 -7.00
CA GLN A 118 2.47 -18.46 -5.89
C GLN A 118 1.41 -19.46 -5.41
N LEU A 119 0.13 -19.16 -5.50
CA LEU A 119 -0.94 -20.04 -5.02
C LEU A 119 -1.20 -21.21 -5.97
N TYR A 120 -1.02 -21.02 -7.26
CA TYR A 120 -1.39 -22.02 -8.27
C TYR A 120 -0.30 -22.19 -9.34
N VAL A 121 0.96 -22.34 -8.92
CA VAL A 121 2.08 -22.53 -9.84
C VAL A 121 1.91 -23.83 -10.65
N VAL A 122 1.44 -24.89 -10.01
CA VAL A 122 1.11 -26.20 -10.65
C VAL A 122 -0.39 -26.24 -10.96
N ALA A 123 -0.75 -26.42 -12.22
CA ALA A 123 -2.13 -26.52 -12.65
C ALA A 123 -2.35 -27.71 -13.59
N ASP A 124 -3.51 -28.36 -13.52
CA ASP A 124 -3.89 -29.40 -14.47
C ASP A 124 -4.43 -28.81 -15.79
N ASN A 125 -4.45 -29.63 -16.84
CA ASN A 125 -4.92 -29.21 -18.16
C ASN A 125 -6.43 -28.87 -18.15
N ALA A 126 -7.22 -29.53 -17.32
CA ALA A 126 -8.65 -29.29 -17.23
C ALA A 126 -8.95 -27.90 -16.67
N LEU A 127 -8.20 -27.49 -15.62
CA LEU A 127 -8.30 -26.13 -15.07
C LEU A 127 -7.91 -25.09 -16.11
N LEU A 128 -6.75 -25.27 -16.78
CA LEU A 128 -6.30 -24.31 -17.79
C LEU A 128 -7.27 -24.23 -18.98
N LYS A 129 -7.93 -25.34 -19.34
CA LYS A 129 -8.98 -25.33 -20.34
C LYS A 129 -10.20 -24.53 -19.87
N SER A 130 -10.66 -24.73 -18.63
CA SER A 130 -11.81 -23.99 -18.08
C SER A 130 -11.55 -22.49 -18.02
N ILE A 131 -10.30 -22.07 -17.70
CA ILE A 131 -9.89 -20.65 -17.72
C ILE A 131 -9.96 -20.08 -19.15
N ARG A 132 -9.46 -20.82 -20.14
CA ARG A 132 -9.57 -20.40 -21.56
C ARG A 132 -11.02 -20.30 -22.01
N ASP A 133 -11.82 -21.32 -21.73
CA ASP A 133 -13.23 -21.34 -22.09
C ASP A 133 -13.98 -20.15 -21.47
N TYR A 134 -13.73 -19.86 -20.19
CA TYR A 134 -14.26 -18.69 -19.49
C TYR A 134 -13.88 -17.38 -20.18
N THR A 135 -12.58 -17.19 -20.44
CA THR A 135 -12.09 -15.95 -21.06
C THR A 135 -12.58 -15.84 -22.51
N GLN A 136 -12.53 -16.94 -23.28
CA GLN A 136 -13.07 -17.00 -24.65
C GLN A 136 -14.55 -16.61 -24.71
N ALA A 137 -15.33 -16.98 -23.69
CA ALA A 137 -16.75 -16.67 -23.60
C ALA A 137 -17.07 -15.24 -23.15
N GLY A 138 -16.08 -14.40 -22.87
CA GLY A 138 -16.24 -12.98 -22.49
C GLY A 138 -15.81 -12.68 -21.07
N GLY A 139 -15.30 -13.64 -20.32
CA GLY A 139 -14.78 -13.43 -18.97
C GLY A 139 -13.56 -12.54 -18.96
N GLN A 140 -13.43 -11.71 -17.92
CA GLN A 140 -12.30 -10.81 -17.73
C GLN A 140 -11.32 -11.46 -16.76
N THR A 141 -10.04 -11.52 -17.11
CA THR A 141 -9.03 -12.29 -16.38
C THR A 141 -7.84 -11.43 -16.00
N LEU A 142 -7.44 -11.47 -14.73
CA LEU A 142 -6.15 -10.97 -14.24
C LEU A 142 -5.22 -12.18 -14.09
N LEU A 143 -4.22 -12.29 -14.97
CA LEU A 143 -3.22 -13.35 -14.97
C LEU A 143 -1.91 -12.84 -14.36
N VAL A 144 -1.47 -13.45 -13.25
CA VAL A 144 -0.30 -12.96 -12.51
C VAL A 144 0.85 -13.98 -12.55
N TYR A 145 1.99 -13.51 -13.02
CA TYR A 145 3.33 -14.10 -12.95
C TYR A 145 3.39 -15.60 -13.27
N ASP A 146 3.57 -16.45 -12.25
CA ASP A 146 3.87 -17.87 -12.36
C ASP A 146 2.61 -18.78 -12.32
N PHE A 147 1.41 -18.22 -12.35
CA PHE A 147 0.19 -19.00 -12.34
C PHE A 147 0.18 -20.04 -13.48
N GLY A 148 -0.01 -21.31 -13.14
CA GLY A 148 -0.19 -22.41 -14.09
C GLY A 148 1.03 -22.74 -14.97
N THR A 149 2.24 -22.24 -14.62
CA THR A 149 3.45 -22.45 -15.42
C THR A 149 3.97 -23.89 -15.34
N LEU A 150 3.66 -24.61 -14.25
CA LEU A 150 4.09 -25.99 -14.03
C LEU A 150 2.94 -26.98 -14.22
N THR A 151 3.30 -28.23 -14.52
CA THR A 151 2.41 -29.41 -14.45
C THR A 151 3.09 -30.50 -13.65
N LEU A 152 2.40 -31.62 -13.43
CA LEU A 152 2.98 -32.81 -12.81
C LEU A 152 3.41 -33.81 -13.90
N ASP A 153 4.59 -34.42 -13.73
CA ASP A 153 5.02 -35.58 -14.50
C ASP A 153 4.28 -36.85 -14.07
N PHE A 154 4.64 -38.00 -14.68
CA PHE A 154 4.06 -39.29 -14.32
C PHE A 154 4.39 -39.75 -12.89
N ASN A 155 5.45 -39.20 -12.27
CA ASN A 155 5.82 -39.43 -10.87
C ASN A 155 5.19 -38.39 -9.91
N ARG A 156 4.28 -37.54 -10.42
CA ARG A 156 3.66 -36.44 -9.68
C ARG A 156 4.65 -35.37 -9.21
N LYS A 157 5.80 -35.23 -9.86
CA LYS A 157 6.76 -34.15 -9.60
C LYS A 157 6.45 -32.94 -10.49
N PRO A 158 6.57 -31.71 -9.97
CA PRO A 158 6.41 -30.51 -10.78
C PRO A 158 7.46 -30.45 -11.88
N ILE A 159 7.02 -30.20 -13.12
CA ILE A 159 7.88 -30.02 -14.28
C ILE A 159 7.40 -28.85 -15.15
N TYR A 160 8.29 -28.34 -15.96
CA TYR A 160 7.98 -27.43 -17.05
C TYR A 160 7.66 -28.24 -18.32
N PRO A 161 6.38 -28.29 -18.73
CA PRO A 161 5.97 -29.21 -19.79
C PRO A 161 6.37 -28.78 -21.20
N ILE A 162 6.69 -27.48 -21.36
CA ILE A 162 7.06 -26.85 -22.63
C ILE A 162 8.06 -25.71 -22.38
N PRO A 163 8.79 -25.26 -23.43
CA PRO A 163 9.78 -24.19 -23.31
C PRO A 163 9.19 -22.87 -22.79
N LYS A 164 7.97 -22.55 -23.14
CA LYS A 164 7.27 -21.35 -22.73
C LYS A 164 6.13 -21.67 -21.77
N SER A 165 5.62 -20.65 -21.07
CA SER A 165 4.45 -20.82 -20.20
C SER A 165 3.27 -21.41 -20.97
N ARG A 166 2.56 -22.28 -20.28
CA ARG A 166 1.33 -22.94 -20.79
C ARG A 166 0.18 -21.95 -21.03
N LEU A 167 0.25 -20.73 -20.48
CA LEU A 167 -0.72 -19.64 -20.65
C LEU A 167 -0.19 -18.50 -21.53
N SER A 168 0.86 -18.74 -22.32
CA SER A 168 1.42 -17.73 -23.24
C SER A 168 0.41 -17.24 -24.28
N ASP A 169 -0.57 -18.05 -24.66
CA ASP A 169 -1.68 -17.70 -25.52
C ASP A 169 -2.64 -16.69 -24.85
N LEU A 170 -2.96 -16.88 -23.57
CA LEU A 170 -3.75 -15.94 -22.79
C LEU A 170 -2.97 -14.65 -22.51
N ALA A 171 -1.72 -14.76 -22.12
CA ALA A 171 -0.83 -13.61 -21.89
C ALA A 171 -0.61 -12.78 -23.14
N GLY A 172 -0.78 -13.35 -24.32
CA GLY A 172 -0.51 -12.70 -25.61
C GLY A 172 0.97 -12.56 -25.96
N VAL A 173 1.87 -13.19 -25.17
CA VAL A 173 3.31 -13.17 -25.34
C VAL A 173 3.91 -14.45 -24.77
N ASN A 174 5.02 -14.93 -25.33
CA ASN A 174 5.75 -16.05 -24.74
C ASN A 174 6.53 -15.58 -23.52
N TYR A 175 6.44 -16.30 -22.40
CA TYR A 175 7.15 -16.01 -21.16
C TYR A 175 7.54 -17.30 -20.44
N ALA A 176 8.39 -17.23 -19.43
CA ALA A 176 8.89 -18.38 -18.67
C ALA A 176 9.53 -19.43 -19.58
N LEU A 177 10.55 -19.04 -20.34
CA LEU A 177 11.20 -19.83 -21.39
C LEU A 177 12.23 -20.77 -20.79
N TYR A 178 11.82 -21.96 -20.37
CA TYR A 178 12.65 -22.88 -19.59
C TYR A 178 13.59 -23.78 -20.42
N ASP A 179 13.40 -23.88 -21.71
CA ASP A 179 14.26 -24.70 -22.60
C ASP A 179 15.57 -24.00 -22.97
N THR A 180 15.63 -22.70 -22.81
CA THR A 180 16.82 -21.90 -22.97
C THR A 180 17.63 -21.84 -21.67
N LEU A 181 17.94 -22.99 -21.08
CA LEU A 181 18.70 -23.12 -19.82
C LEU A 181 20.05 -22.38 -19.80
N ARG A 182 20.53 -21.95 -20.94
CA ARG A 182 21.71 -21.08 -21.05
C ARG A 182 21.42 -19.63 -20.76
N GLU A 183 20.17 -19.23 -20.87
CA GLU A 183 19.65 -17.89 -20.53
C GLU A 183 18.74 -17.98 -19.31
N LYS A 184 18.77 -16.95 -18.48
CA LYS A 184 17.90 -16.89 -17.30
C LYS A 184 16.44 -16.81 -17.77
N SER A 185 15.57 -17.64 -17.21
CA SER A 185 14.11 -17.54 -17.43
C SER A 185 13.49 -16.33 -16.74
N THR A 186 14.20 -15.75 -15.76
CA THR A 186 13.81 -14.55 -15.04
C THR A 186 14.92 -13.51 -15.09
N ALA A 187 14.53 -12.25 -15.10
CA ALA A 187 15.42 -11.11 -14.98
C ALA A 187 14.97 -10.21 -13.84
N VAL A 188 15.87 -9.42 -13.29
CA VAL A 188 15.59 -8.41 -12.29
C VAL A 188 15.96 -7.06 -12.90
N GLY A 189 14.98 -6.18 -13.05
CA GLY A 189 15.19 -4.90 -13.71
C GLY A 189 14.20 -3.83 -13.27
N SER A 190 14.46 -2.61 -13.71
CA SER A 190 13.53 -1.49 -13.51
C SER A 190 12.30 -1.66 -14.40
N ILE A 191 11.14 -1.33 -13.86
CA ILE A 191 9.90 -1.26 -14.63
C ILE A 191 9.79 0.14 -15.23
N ALA A 192 9.56 0.20 -16.53
CA ALA A 192 9.30 1.43 -17.26
C ALA A 192 7.84 1.49 -17.73
N ALA A 193 7.19 2.62 -17.50
CA ALA A 193 5.83 2.92 -17.95
C ALA A 193 5.70 4.40 -18.31
N THR A 194 4.67 4.78 -19.07
CA THR A 194 4.37 6.20 -19.30
C THR A 194 3.85 6.84 -18.01
N ARG A 195 4.00 8.14 -17.89
CA ARG A 195 3.44 8.89 -16.75
C ARG A 195 1.93 8.68 -16.63
N ASN A 196 1.23 8.61 -17.75
CA ASN A 196 -0.20 8.36 -17.76
C ASN A 196 -0.55 6.98 -17.20
N THR A 197 0.16 5.94 -17.63
CA THR A 197 -0.02 4.57 -17.06
C THR A 197 0.28 4.54 -15.56
N LEU A 198 1.36 5.18 -15.10
CA LEU A 198 1.68 5.26 -13.68
C LEU A 198 0.58 5.97 -12.88
N ARG A 199 -0.03 7.02 -13.44
CA ARG A 199 -1.18 7.69 -12.85
C ARG A 199 -2.40 6.77 -12.77
N GLU A 200 -2.72 6.02 -13.81
CA GLU A 200 -3.81 5.04 -13.82
C GLU A 200 -3.58 3.90 -12.80
N LEU A 201 -2.32 3.48 -12.62
CA LEU A 201 -1.90 2.54 -11.57
C LEU A 201 -1.83 3.19 -10.18
N GLN A 202 -2.20 4.47 -10.06
CA GLN A 202 -2.15 5.25 -8.82
C GLN A 202 -0.78 5.25 -8.13
N VAL A 203 0.28 5.30 -8.92
CA VAL A 203 1.63 5.59 -8.43
C VAL A 203 1.70 7.08 -8.07
N PRO A 204 1.99 7.44 -6.82
CA PRO A 204 1.94 8.85 -6.40
C PRO A 204 3.02 9.70 -7.08
N PRO A 205 2.77 11.01 -7.23
CA PRO A 205 3.74 11.95 -7.79
C PRO A 205 5.08 11.87 -7.06
N GLY A 206 6.17 11.93 -7.81
CA GLY A 206 7.52 11.82 -7.26
C GLY A 206 7.98 10.39 -6.92
N LYS A 207 7.07 9.41 -6.88
CA LYS A 207 7.38 7.99 -6.71
C LYS A 207 8.00 7.37 -7.98
N SER A 208 8.14 8.14 -9.04
CA SER A 208 8.79 7.75 -10.29
C SER A 208 9.94 8.70 -10.64
N SER A 209 10.85 8.22 -11.48
CA SER A 209 11.96 8.99 -12.04
C SER A 209 12.12 8.67 -13.52
N PRO A 210 12.72 9.55 -14.32
CA PRO A 210 12.99 9.25 -15.73
C PRO A 210 13.68 7.90 -15.87
N TYR A 211 13.16 7.06 -16.76
CA TYR A 211 13.73 5.76 -17.03
C TYR A 211 15.07 5.91 -17.76
N VAL A 212 16.11 5.32 -17.18
CA VAL A 212 17.44 5.26 -17.78
C VAL A 212 17.71 3.81 -18.16
N ALA A 213 17.82 3.54 -19.45
CA ALA A 213 18.15 2.21 -19.93
C ALA A 213 19.56 1.81 -19.49
N PRO A 214 19.77 0.54 -19.08
CA PRO A 214 21.10 0.02 -18.81
C PRO A 214 22.03 0.15 -20.01
N SER A 215 23.25 0.65 -19.78
CA SER A 215 24.20 0.96 -20.87
C SER A 215 24.60 -0.25 -21.73
N HIS A 216 24.61 -1.45 -21.17
CA HIS A 216 24.92 -2.70 -21.89
C HIS A 216 23.82 -3.12 -22.87
N LEU A 217 22.58 -2.63 -22.69
CA LEU A 217 21.47 -2.90 -23.62
C LEU A 217 21.35 -1.83 -24.71
N ALA A 218 21.83 -0.61 -24.46
CA ALA A 218 21.82 0.48 -25.44
C ALA A 218 22.73 0.17 -26.66
N ALA A 219 23.82 -0.58 -26.47
CA ALA A 219 24.71 -0.96 -27.54
C ALA A 219 24.11 -1.98 -28.53
N ASN A 220 23.20 -2.84 -28.07
CA ASN A 220 22.56 -3.85 -28.92
C ASN A 220 21.35 -3.32 -29.70
N THR A 221 20.76 -2.19 -29.28
CA THR A 221 19.61 -1.59 -29.96
C THR A 221 19.96 -0.82 -31.23
N ALA A 222 21.19 -0.31 -31.32
CA ALA A 222 21.66 0.40 -32.52
C ALA A 222 21.80 -0.53 -33.77
N THR A 223 21.99 -1.82 -33.54
CA THR A 223 22.14 -2.82 -34.64
C THR A 223 20.79 -3.36 -35.13
N LEU A 224 19.71 -3.26 -34.31
CA LEU A 224 18.39 -3.77 -34.67
C LEU A 224 17.47 -2.69 -35.29
N ALA A 225 17.81 -1.40 -35.16
CA ALA A 225 17.04 -0.31 -35.70
C ALA A 225 17.08 -0.19 -37.24
N ASN A 226 17.93 -0.96 -37.93
CA ASN A 226 18.14 -0.88 -39.37
C ASN A 226 17.46 -2.01 -40.19
N SER A 227 16.66 -2.89 -39.55
CA SER A 227 15.88 -3.89 -40.29
C SER A 227 14.40 -3.71 -40.06
N ASP A 228 13.70 -3.28 -41.11
CA ASP A 228 12.27 -3.27 -41.34
C ASP A 228 11.41 -2.12 -40.78
N ALA A 229 11.40 -1.05 -41.59
CA ALA A 229 10.50 0.11 -41.42
C ALA A 229 9.03 -0.13 -41.90
N ALA A 230 8.63 -1.35 -42.21
CA ALA A 230 7.29 -1.64 -42.74
C ALA A 230 6.61 -2.75 -41.93
N GLY A 231 5.87 -2.36 -40.88
CA GLY A 231 4.97 -3.29 -40.17
C GLY A 231 5.29 -3.48 -38.70
N PHE A 232 5.30 -2.43 -37.92
CA PHE A 232 5.46 -2.51 -36.47
C PHE A 232 4.27 -3.19 -35.80
N LYS A 233 4.37 -4.49 -35.63
CA LYS A 233 3.73 -5.20 -34.54
C LYS A 233 4.69 -5.14 -33.36
N SER A 234 4.27 -4.63 -32.22
CA SER A 234 5.11 -4.37 -31.07
C SER A 234 5.83 -5.64 -30.58
N PHE A 235 7.14 -5.71 -30.84
CA PHE A 235 7.98 -6.72 -30.20
C PHE A 235 8.28 -6.31 -28.77
N VAL A 236 7.93 -7.16 -27.81
CA VAL A 236 8.23 -6.93 -26.41
C VAL A 236 9.23 -7.97 -25.95
N THR A 237 10.49 -7.72 -26.28
CA THR A 237 11.64 -8.49 -25.82
C THR A 237 12.62 -7.58 -25.10
N PRO A 238 13.51 -8.08 -24.24
CA PRO A 238 14.52 -7.26 -23.57
C PRO A 238 15.34 -6.41 -24.53
N ALA A 239 15.65 -6.92 -25.73
CA ALA A 239 16.49 -6.23 -26.70
C ALA A 239 15.81 -5.03 -27.40
N ASN A 240 14.48 -5.01 -27.48
CA ASN A 240 13.73 -3.98 -28.21
C ASN A 240 12.69 -3.21 -27.38
N VAL A 241 12.71 -3.37 -26.04
CA VAL A 241 11.92 -2.52 -25.14
C VAL A 241 12.22 -1.03 -25.35
N LEU A 242 13.48 -0.68 -25.62
CA LEU A 242 13.91 0.69 -25.84
C LEU A 242 13.43 1.29 -27.18
N SER A 243 13.03 0.45 -28.13
CA SER A 243 12.46 0.90 -29.41
C SER A 243 10.94 1.06 -29.37
N LEU A 244 10.31 0.70 -28.26
CA LEU A 244 8.90 1.01 -28.04
C LEU A 244 8.75 2.53 -27.94
N ASN A 245 8.23 3.15 -28.99
CA ASN A 245 7.82 4.53 -28.92
C ASN A 245 6.54 4.64 -28.06
N ASN A 246 6.30 5.81 -27.52
CA ASN A 246 5.18 6.06 -26.62
C ASN A 246 3.79 5.76 -27.22
N ALA A 247 3.68 5.73 -28.56
CA ALA A 247 2.45 5.35 -29.26
C ALA A 247 2.07 3.88 -29.05
N GLN A 248 3.03 3.01 -28.74
CA GLN A 248 2.82 1.56 -28.48
C GLN A 248 2.53 1.24 -27.03
N MET A 249 2.86 2.17 -26.11
CA MET A 249 2.54 2.08 -24.69
C MET A 249 1.30 2.94 -24.36
N THR A 250 0.40 3.13 -25.31
CA THR A 250 -0.64 4.10 -25.19
C THR A 250 -1.96 3.57 -24.70
N ARG A 251 -2.55 4.50 -24.01
CA ARG A 251 -3.98 4.85 -23.86
C ARG A 251 -4.95 3.68 -24.08
N TYR A 252 -5.44 3.16 -22.99
CA TYR A 252 -6.85 2.83 -22.94
C TYR A 252 -7.63 4.17 -22.95
N VAL A 253 -8.07 4.59 -24.14
CA VAL A 253 -9.08 5.63 -24.27
C VAL A 253 -10.42 4.92 -24.20
N PRO A 254 -11.31 5.24 -23.24
CA PRO A 254 -12.69 4.78 -23.30
C PRO A 254 -13.26 5.17 -24.68
N ALA A 255 -14.05 4.30 -25.27
CA ALA A 255 -14.56 4.42 -26.63
C ALA A 255 -15.34 5.71 -26.97
N ASN A 256 -15.46 6.66 -26.09
CA ASN A 256 -16.23 7.91 -26.23
C ASN A 256 -15.43 9.18 -25.90
N SER A 257 -14.08 9.15 -25.87
CA SER A 257 -13.30 10.40 -25.75
C SER A 257 -12.94 10.94 -27.14
N PRO A 258 -13.07 12.26 -27.41
CA PRO A 258 -12.64 12.85 -28.67
C PRO A 258 -11.16 12.60 -28.90
N ALA A 259 -10.79 12.18 -30.10
CA ALA A 259 -9.41 11.95 -30.49
C ALA A 259 -8.64 13.28 -30.48
N GLU A 260 -7.83 13.51 -29.45
CA GLU A 260 -6.77 14.53 -29.52
C GLU A 260 -5.56 13.93 -30.23
N THR A 261 -5.44 14.26 -31.50
CA THR A 261 -4.27 14.01 -32.32
C THR A 261 -3.18 15.04 -32.02
N THR A 262 -2.40 14.80 -30.99
CA THR A 262 -1.05 15.36 -30.89
C THR A 262 -0.15 14.26 -30.32
N ALA A 263 0.68 13.68 -31.18
CA ALA A 263 1.72 12.74 -30.82
C ALA A 263 2.79 13.46 -29.99
N THR A 264 2.56 13.66 -28.70
CA THR A 264 3.60 14.03 -27.75
C THR A 264 4.36 12.76 -27.40
N THR A 265 5.65 12.75 -27.61
CA THR A 265 6.57 11.70 -27.15
C THR A 265 6.55 11.71 -25.61
N GLU A 266 5.69 10.91 -24.99
CA GLU A 266 5.70 10.75 -23.53
C GLU A 266 6.99 10.05 -23.11
N THR A 267 7.70 10.63 -22.15
CA THR A 267 8.89 10.00 -21.57
C THR A 267 8.52 8.84 -20.66
N LEU A 268 9.27 7.74 -20.77
CA LEU A 268 9.13 6.62 -19.83
C LEU A 268 9.69 7.00 -18.47
N GLU A 269 8.98 6.58 -17.43
CA GLU A 269 9.38 6.73 -16.05
C GLU A 269 9.45 5.35 -15.37
N SER A 270 10.31 5.21 -14.37
CA SER A 270 10.45 3.99 -13.56
C SER A 270 10.14 4.25 -12.10
N TYR A 271 9.70 3.20 -11.38
CA TYR A 271 9.44 3.28 -9.95
C TYR A 271 10.70 3.65 -9.19
N SER A 272 10.55 4.54 -8.23
CA SER A 272 11.60 4.92 -7.27
C SER A 272 11.14 4.65 -5.84
N GLY A 273 12.10 4.52 -4.91
CA GLY A 273 11.84 4.24 -3.51
C GLY A 273 12.59 5.15 -2.57
N TYR A 274 12.01 5.38 -1.41
CA TYR A 274 12.63 6.15 -0.35
C TYR A 274 13.99 5.53 0.03
N LEU A 275 15.04 6.33 0.05
CA LEU A 275 16.45 5.99 0.27
C LEU A 275 17.10 5.08 -0.80
N LEU A 276 16.32 4.36 -1.63
CA LEU A 276 16.84 3.38 -2.58
C LEU A 276 17.06 3.94 -3.99
N GLY A 277 16.30 4.95 -4.41
CA GLY A 277 16.30 5.40 -5.80
C GLY A 277 15.46 4.46 -6.67
N ASN A 278 15.94 4.11 -7.88
CA ASN A 278 15.19 3.23 -8.78
C ASN A 278 15.00 1.83 -8.18
N LEU A 279 13.75 1.38 -8.16
CA LEU A 279 13.39 0.04 -7.71
C LEU A 279 13.53 -0.96 -8.86
N ILE A 280 13.92 -2.17 -8.52
CA ILE A 280 14.06 -3.29 -9.44
C ILE A 280 13.17 -4.45 -9.01
N TYR A 281 12.58 -5.12 -9.98
CA TYR A 281 11.59 -6.18 -9.76
C TYR A 281 11.92 -7.41 -10.59
N PRO A 282 11.67 -8.63 -10.06
CA PRO A 282 11.80 -9.85 -10.83
C PRO A 282 10.63 -10.00 -11.80
N SER A 283 10.94 -10.42 -13.02
CA SER A 283 9.97 -10.74 -14.06
C SER A 283 10.47 -11.92 -14.90
N PHE A 284 9.57 -12.71 -15.46
CA PHE A 284 9.95 -13.67 -16.51
C PHE A 284 10.40 -12.93 -17.76
N VAL A 285 11.41 -13.47 -18.43
CA VAL A 285 11.80 -12.97 -19.74
C VAL A 285 10.72 -13.30 -20.75
N THR A 286 10.33 -12.31 -21.57
CA THR A 286 9.29 -12.45 -22.58
C THR A 286 9.86 -12.36 -23.99
N HIS A 287 9.25 -13.07 -24.93
CA HIS A 287 9.62 -13.06 -26.34
C HIS A 287 8.41 -13.10 -27.26
N GLY A 288 8.60 -12.61 -28.48
CA GLY A 288 7.57 -12.58 -29.52
C GLY A 288 6.86 -11.24 -29.64
N THR A 289 5.81 -11.23 -30.45
CA THR A 289 5.02 -10.04 -30.73
C THR A 289 3.85 -9.98 -29.76
N PHE A 290 3.70 -8.85 -29.08
CA PHE A 290 2.51 -8.57 -28.26
C PHE A 290 1.55 -7.67 -29.04
N THR A 291 0.32 -8.13 -29.24
CA THR A 291 -0.69 -7.42 -30.05
C THR A 291 -1.65 -6.58 -29.23
N GLY A 292 -1.53 -6.62 -27.89
CA GLY A 292 -2.32 -5.84 -26.96
C GLY A 292 -1.74 -4.46 -26.65
N THR A 293 -2.26 -3.83 -25.59
CA THR A 293 -1.73 -2.58 -25.04
C THR A 293 -0.69 -2.90 -23.97
N ALA A 294 0.57 -2.57 -24.20
CA ALA A 294 1.62 -2.68 -23.19
C ALA A 294 1.45 -1.56 -22.16
N LEU A 295 1.34 -1.92 -20.89
CA LEU A 295 1.21 -0.98 -19.77
C LEU A 295 2.56 -0.70 -19.12
N ALA A 296 3.40 -1.74 -18.99
CA ALA A 296 4.71 -1.62 -18.40
C ALA A 296 5.69 -2.60 -19.05
N VAL A 297 6.96 -2.21 -19.11
CA VAL A 297 8.04 -2.99 -19.71
C VAL A 297 9.29 -2.92 -18.85
N SER A 298 10.23 -3.84 -19.11
CA SER A 298 11.58 -3.82 -18.53
C SER A 298 12.59 -4.08 -19.63
N ALA A 299 13.70 -3.37 -19.61
CA ALA A 299 14.80 -3.61 -20.57
C ALA A 299 15.38 -5.01 -20.42
N GLU A 300 15.36 -5.57 -19.21
CA GLU A 300 15.90 -6.88 -18.88
C GLU A 300 14.92 -8.03 -19.14
N ALA A 301 13.62 -7.79 -18.99
CA ALA A 301 12.59 -8.85 -19.04
C ALA A 301 11.62 -8.74 -20.23
N GLY A 302 11.50 -7.57 -20.86
CA GLY A 302 10.52 -7.31 -21.91
C GLY A 302 9.17 -6.85 -21.34
N LEU A 303 8.06 -7.53 -21.67
CA LEU A 303 6.74 -7.16 -21.20
C LEU A 303 6.57 -7.46 -19.71
N VAL A 304 6.25 -6.42 -18.93
CA VAL A 304 5.96 -6.53 -17.50
C VAL A 304 4.47 -6.52 -17.22
N ALA A 305 3.70 -5.70 -17.93
CA ALA A 305 2.25 -5.74 -17.86
C ALA A 305 1.62 -5.33 -19.20
N GLY A 306 0.52 -6.00 -19.55
CA GLY A 306 -0.19 -5.70 -20.79
C GLY A 306 -1.62 -6.19 -20.77
N LEU A 307 -2.48 -5.51 -21.52
CA LEU A 307 -3.88 -5.84 -21.72
C LEU A 307 -4.08 -6.39 -23.13
N SER A 308 -4.58 -7.61 -23.24
CA SER A 308 -4.85 -8.28 -24.53
C SER A 308 -6.28 -8.81 -24.60
N LYS A 309 -6.76 -9.06 -25.81
CA LYS A 309 -8.03 -9.76 -26.04
C LYS A 309 -7.80 -11.26 -26.19
N PHE A 310 -8.71 -12.06 -25.65
CA PHE A 310 -8.77 -13.50 -25.85
C PHE A 310 -10.22 -13.91 -26.07
N GLY A 311 -10.57 -14.19 -27.31
CA GLY A 311 -11.97 -14.37 -27.71
C GLY A 311 -12.79 -13.10 -27.48
N ARG A 312 -13.88 -13.23 -26.73
CA ARG A 312 -14.72 -12.09 -26.32
C ARG A 312 -14.26 -11.42 -25.02
N GLY A 313 -13.35 -12.06 -24.27
CA GLY A 313 -12.84 -11.53 -23.01
C GLY A 313 -11.53 -10.76 -23.19
N GLN A 314 -11.04 -10.26 -22.07
CA GLN A 314 -9.76 -9.55 -21.96
C GLN A 314 -8.90 -10.19 -20.88
N VAL A 315 -7.59 -10.12 -21.06
CA VAL A 315 -6.59 -10.58 -20.11
C VAL A 315 -5.67 -9.43 -19.74
N LEU A 316 -5.66 -9.05 -18.48
CA LEU A 316 -4.59 -8.24 -17.91
C LEU A 316 -3.50 -9.19 -17.44
N PHE A 317 -2.42 -9.29 -18.20
CA PHE A 317 -1.23 -10.03 -17.81
C PHE A 317 -0.30 -9.14 -17.00
N VAL A 318 0.11 -9.59 -15.82
CA VAL A 318 1.06 -8.90 -14.93
C VAL A 318 2.20 -9.86 -14.61
N ASN A 319 3.34 -9.63 -15.22
CA ASN A 319 4.56 -10.43 -15.10
C ASN A 319 5.41 -10.00 -13.88
N LEU A 320 4.75 -9.79 -12.74
CA LEU A 320 5.34 -9.47 -11.45
C LEU A 320 4.77 -10.40 -10.38
N PRO A 321 5.59 -10.89 -9.45
CA PRO A 321 5.11 -11.70 -8.33
C PRO A 321 4.43 -10.81 -7.27
N LEU A 322 3.19 -10.38 -7.53
CA LEU A 322 2.48 -9.39 -6.73
C LEU A 322 2.31 -9.82 -5.27
N THR A 323 1.96 -11.09 -5.06
CA THR A 323 1.81 -11.66 -3.72
C THR A 323 3.15 -11.66 -2.96
N TYR A 324 4.23 -12.11 -3.61
CA TYR A 324 5.57 -12.08 -3.04
C TYR A 324 6.02 -10.67 -2.67
N LEU A 325 5.75 -9.68 -3.53
CA LEU A 325 6.14 -8.30 -3.27
C LEU A 325 5.43 -7.76 -2.02
N LYS A 326 4.12 -8.00 -1.85
CA LYS A 326 3.36 -7.57 -0.67
C LYS A 326 3.77 -8.33 0.59
N VAL A 327 3.88 -9.66 0.51
CA VAL A 327 4.06 -10.54 1.69
C VAL A 327 5.51 -10.59 2.17
N ALA A 328 6.48 -10.70 1.26
CA ALA A 328 7.88 -10.90 1.61
C ALA A 328 8.73 -9.62 1.50
N ARG A 329 8.30 -8.65 0.69
CA ARG A 329 9.06 -7.41 0.44
C ARG A 329 8.39 -6.17 0.99
N THR A 330 7.20 -6.28 1.59
CA THR A 330 6.39 -5.16 2.09
C THR A 330 6.14 -4.06 1.03
N ASP A 331 6.17 -4.44 -0.25
CA ASP A 331 5.87 -3.57 -1.39
C ASP A 331 4.53 -3.97 -2.02
N GLY A 332 3.44 -3.48 -1.47
CA GLY A 332 2.09 -3.73 -1.98
C GLY A 332 1.65 -2.74 -3.07
N LEU A 333 2.45 -1.73 -3.42
CA LEU A 333 2.06 -0.73 -4.41
C LEU A 333 1.74 -1.35 -5.79
N PRO A 334 2.55 -2.28 -6.34
CA PRO A 334 2.20 -2.93 -7.59
C PRO A 334 0.90 -3.75 -7.50
N MET A 335 0.67 -4.49 -6.42
CA MET A 335 -0.58 -5.25 -6.22
C MET A 335 -1.79 -4.33 -6.19
N HIS A 336 -1.74 -3.24 -5.41
CA HIS A 336 -2.82 -2.24 -5.37
C HIS A 336 -3.05 -1.60 -6.74
N GLY A 337 -1.99 -1.23 -7.44
CA GLY A 337 -2.05 -0.59 -8.74
C GLY A 337 -2.75 -1.48 -9.78
N TYR A 338 -2.28 -2.70 -9.96
CA TYR A 338 -2.84 -3.60 -10.98
C TYR A 338 -4.22 -4.15 -10.61
N LEU A 339 -4.47 -4.45 -9.32
CA LEU A 339 -5.82 -4.86 -8.88
C LEU A 339 -6.83 -3.74 -9.08
N ARG A 340 -6.46 -2.49 -8.75
CA ARG A 340 -7.31 -1.32 -8.98
C ARG A 340 -7.51 -1.06 -10.47
N TYR A 341 -6.46 -1.14 -11.27
CA TYR A 341 -6.56 -1.00 -12.72
C TYR A 341 -7.53 -2.03 -13.32
N PHE A 342 -7.43 -3.29 -12.88
CA PHE A 342 -8.36 -4.34 -13.27
C PHE A 342 -9.80 -4.01 -12.86
N ALA A 343 -10.03 -3.70 -11.58
CA ALA A 343 -11.38 -3.47 -11.05
C ALA A 343 -12.02 -2.17 -11.55
N HIS A 344 -11.25 -1.07 -11.60
CA HIS A 344 -11.82 0.26 -11.87
C HIS A 344 -11.70 0.69 -13.33
N ASN A 345 -10.57 0.40 -14.01
CA ASN A 345 -10.36 0.85 -15.38
C ASN A 345 -10.89 -0.15 -16.42
N ILE A 346 -10.74 -1.46 -16.16
CA ILE A 346 -11.22 -2.50 -17.08
C ILE A 346 -12.68 -2.86 -16.79
N LEU A 347 -12.99 -3.19 -15.53
CA LEU A 347 -14.31 -3.70 -15.15
C LEU A 347 -15.30 -2.59 -14.79
N HIS A 348 -14.84 -1.39 -14.48
CA HIS A 348 -15.64 -0.26 -14.02
C HIS A 348 -16.57 -0.64 -12.86
N MET A 349 -16.04 -1.32 -11.86
CA MET A 349 -16.78 -1.80 -10.70
C MET A 349 -17.18 -0.66 -9.75
N ALA A 350 -18.35 -0.78 -9.15
CA ALA A 350 -18.65 -0.03 -7.93
C ALA A 350 -17.68 -0.42 -6.82
N HIS A 351 -17.27 0.53 -5.99
CA HIS A 351 -16.33 0.26 -4.91
C HIS A 351 -16.59 1.17 -3.71
N LEU A 352 -16.16 0.72 -2.53
CA LEU A 352 -16.26 1.49 -1.30
C LEU A 352 -15.06 2.45 -1.19
N SER A 353 -15.31 3.73 -0.92
CA SER A 353 -14.24 4.73 -0.77
C SER A 353 -13.18 4.30 0.24
N ALA A 354 -11.92 4.59 -0.06
CA ALA A 354 -10.78 4.34 0.82
C ALA A 354 -10.58 5.43 1.89
N VAL A 355 -11.39 6.49 1.85
CA VAL A 355 -11.31 7.64 2.75
C VAL A 355 -12.69 8.00 3.30
N PRO A 356 -12.77 8.57 4.53
CA PRO A 356 -14.04 8.94 5.14
C PRO A 356 -14.83 9.91 4.26
N ASN A 357 -16.14 9.67 4.12
CA ASN A 357 -17.05 10.51 3.34
C ASN A 357 -16.65 10.72 1.86
N ALA A 358 -15.75 9.88 1.33
CA ALA A 358 -15.11 10.05 0.04
C ALA A 358 -14.41 11.45 -0.11
N VAL A 359 -13.94 12.03 0.99
CA VAL A 359 -13.11 13.24 0.97
C VAL A 359 -11.66 12.84 0.99
N ALA A 360 -10.94 13.19 -0.07
CA ALA A 360 -9.52 12.89 -0.20
C ALA A 360 -8.66 13.59 0.87
N GLY A 361 -7.43 13.15 1.06
CA GLY A 361 -6.55 13.84 1.99
C GLY A 361 -5.14 13.31 2.07
N LEU A 362 -4.36 13.96 2.91
CA LEU A 362 -3.01 13.52 3.27
C LEU A 362 -2.90 13.37 4.79
N THR A 363 -2.01 12.48 5.21
CA THR A 363 -1.50 12.47 6.58
C THR A 363 -0.15 13.18 6.58
N LEU A 364 -0.04 14.23 7.40
CA LEU A 364 1.24 14.87 7.66
C LEU A 364 1.75 14.40 9.01
N ASN A 365 2.88 13.68 9.00
CA ASN A 365 3.50 13.15 10.21
C ASN A 365 4.73 13.98 10.57
N TRP A 366 4.74 14.55 11.78
CA TRP A 366 5.84 15.30 12.34
C TRP A 366 6.67 14.44 13.28
N HIS A 367 7.99 14.47 13.12
CA HIS A 367 8.92 13.81 14.01
C HIS A 367 9.68 14.83 14.83
N LEU A 368 9.57 14.71 16.14
CA LEU A 368 10.24 15.55 17.14
C LEU A 368 11.35 14.74 17.82
N ASP A 369 12.49 14.59 17.12
CA ASP A 369 13.53 13.60 17.45
C ASP A 369 14.38 14.02 18.67
N SER A 370 14.64 15.33 18.80
CA SER A 370 15.58 15.84 19.78
C SER A 370 15.29 17.29 20.15
N PHE A 371 15.93 17.77 21.22
CA PHE A 371 15.82 19.16 21.69
C PHE A 371 16.09 20.21 20.59
N PHE A 372 16.93 19.88 19.61
CA PHE A 372 17.19 20.78 18.48
C PHE A 372 15.95 21.13 17.65
N ALA A 373 14.88 20.33 17.75
CA ALA A 373 13.60 20.62 17.12
C ALA A 373 12.75 21.64 17.90
N GLN A 374 13.08 21.98 19.17
CA GLN A 374 12.23 22.81 20.01
C GLN A 374 12.03 24.22 19.45
N GLN A 375 13.11 24.95 19.18
CA GLN A 375 12.99 26.31 18.64
C GLN A 375 12.40 26.33 17.22
N PRO A 376 12.80 25.45 16.28
CA PRO A 376 12.11 25.30 15.01
C PRO A 376 10.60 25.06 15.14
N THR A 377 10.17 24.21 16.07
CA THR A 377 8.75 23.95 16.33
C THR A 377 8.01 25.23 16.76
N LEU A 378 8.58 25.99 17.69
CA LEU A 378 8.02 27.27 18.15
C LEU A 378 7.94 28.31 17.03
N ASN A 379 8.94 28.38 16.17
CA ASN A 379 8.93 29.27 15.01
C ASN A 379 7.80 28.90 14.03
N LEU A 380 7.64 27.63 13.74
CA LEU A 380 6.55 27.14 12.88
C LEU A 380 5.16 27.35 13.52
N GLU A 381 5.07 27.23 14.85
CA GLU A 381 3.84 27.54 15.58
C GLU A 381 3.47 29.02 15.46
N GLN A 382 4.45 29.93 15.57
CA GLN A 382 4.25 31.37 15.36
C GLN A 382 3.81 31.72 13.94
N LEU A 383 4.20 30.91 12.96
CA LEU A 383 3.77 31.05 11.56
C LEU A 383 2.37 30.47 11.30
N GLY A 384 1.68 29.91 12.32
CA GLY A 384 0.34 29.32 12.20
C GLY A 384 0.33 27.92 11.58
N VAL A 385 1.48 27.26 11.43
CA VAL A 385 1.54 25.93 10.80
C VAL A 385 0.66 24.92 11.54
N PHE A 386 0.68 24.94 12.87
CA PHE A 386 -0.12 24.03 13.70
C PHE A 386 -1.54 24.53 14.01
N ASP A 387 -1.99 25.63 13.37
CA ASP A 387 -3.40 26.03 13.35
C ASP A 387 -4.17 25.29 12.22
N GLU A 388 -3.43 24.72 11.28
CA GLU A 388 -3.93 23.82 10.25
C GLU A 388 -3.88 22.35 10.75
N GLY A 389 -4.42 21.44 9.99
CA GLY A 389 -4.43 20.02 10.36
C GLY A 389 -5.84 19.42 10.45
N PRO A 390 -6.08 18.38 11.27
CA PRO A 390 -5.17 17.80 12.28
C PRO A 390 -3.98 17.02 11.70
N PHE A 391 -2.86 16.99 12.42
CA PHE A 391 -1.63 16.27 12.04
C PHE A 391 -1.35 15.13 13.02
N SER A 392 -0.47 14.19 12.60
CA SER A 392 0.15 13.20 13.48
C SER A 392 1.51 13.72 13.94
N ILE A 393 1.72 13.84 15.25
CA ILE A 393 2.93 14.44 15.83
C ILE A 393 3.57 13.44 16.80
N HIS A 394 4.77 12.99 16.50
CA HIS A 394 5.45 11.95 17.26
C HIS A 394 6.72 12.49 17.91
N MET A 395 6.92 12.15 19.19
CA MET A 395 7.99 12.70 20.01
C MET A 395 8.81 11.61 20.71
N THR A 396 10.13 11.82 20.74
CA THR A 396 11.03 11.15 21.67
C THR A 396 11.24 12.05 22.87
N THR A 397 11.14 11.53 24.10
CA THR A 397 10.96 12.34 25.31
C THR A 397 12.13 12.34 26.28
N GLY A 398 13.13 11.47 26.10
CA GLY A 398 14.24 11.35 27.02
C GLY A 398 15.18 12.54 27.01
N PRO A 399 16.15 12.57 27.96
CA PRO A 399 17.12 13.65 28.06
C PRO A 399 18.26 13.56 27.02
N ASP A 400 18.43 12.40 26.40
CA ASP A 400 19.50 12.12 25.47
C ASP A 400 18.96 11.70 24.10
N ALA A 401 19.74 11.85 23.05
CA ALA A 401 19.36 11.44 21.70
C ALA A 401 20.25 10.34 21.14
N ILE A 402 21.55 10.58 20.98
CA ILE A 402 22.51 9.70 20.28
C ILE A 402 23.14 8.70 21.26
N ALA A 403 23.53 9.17 22.43
CA ALA A 403 24.19 8.37 23.46
C ALA A 403 23.72 8.78 24.85
N THR A 404 23.74 7.84 25.78
CA THR A 404 23.37 8.09 27.16
C THR A 404 24.30 9.19 27.74
N GLY A 405 23.73 10.25 28.32
CA GLY A 405 24.41 11.38 28.91
C GLY A 405 24.83 12.49 27.93
N ASP A 406 24.35 12.48 26.67
CA ASP A 406 24.67 13.49 25.68
C ASP A 406 23.85 14.80 25.83
N GLY A 407 22.76 14.76 26.59
CA GLY A 407 21.90 15.90 26.90
C GLY A 407 21.20 16.54 25.69
N LYS A 408 21.08 15.80 24.58
CA LYS A 408 20.51 16.31 23.32
C LYS A 408 19.03 15.97 23.13
N GLY A 409 18.44 15.23 24.04
CA GLY A 409 17.02 14.87 24.01
C GLY A 409 16.13 16.00 24.50
N TRP A 410 14.83 15.80 24.38
CA TRP A 410 13.82 16.77 24.79
C TRP A 410 13.73 16.94 26.31
N ASN A 411 14.12 15.91 27.05
CA ASN A 411 13.97 15.84 28.51
C ASN A 411 12.57 16.30 28.97
N LEU A 412 11.51 15.71 28.34
CA LEU A 412 10.13 16.16 28.49
C LEU A 412 9.69 16.27 29.96
N ASN A 413 10.16 15.33 30.79
CA ASN A 413 9.80 15.30 32.21
C ASN A 413 10.23 16.58 32.99
N ASP A 414 11.37 17.14 32.63
CA ASP A 414 11.96 18.35 33.29
C ASP A 414 12.00 19.56 32.33
N ASN A 415 11.21 19.53 31.23
CA ASN A 415 11.10 20.61 30.25
C ASN A 415 9.66 21.15 30.14
N PRO A 416 9.28 22.14 30.99
CA PRO A 416 7.91 22.67 30.96
C PRO A 416 7.53 23.31 29.62
N GLN A 417 8.48 23.80 28.83
CA GLN A 417 8.19 24.37 27.52
C GLN A 417 7.81 23.29 26.53
N ALA A 418 8.51 22.15 26.52
CA ALA A 418 8.16 21.00 25.69
C ALA A 418 6.80 20.41 26.07
N GLN A 419 6.51 20.30 27.38
CA GLN A 419 5.20 19.85 27.86
C GLN A 419 4.08 20.77 27.34
N LYS A 420 4.25 22.09 27.41
CA LYS A 420 3.27 23.06 26.89
C LYS A 420 3.09 22.98 25.37
N ILE A 421 4.15 22.66 24.61
CA ILE A 421 4.05 22.44 23.17
C ILE A 421 3.12 21.25 22.88
N LEU A 422 3.34 20.10 23.53
CA LEU A 422 2.50 18.92 23.34
C LEU A 422 1.06 19.16 23.78
N GLN A 423 0.86 19.87 24.89
CA GLN A 423 -0.48 20.23 25.39
C GLN A 423 -1.25 21.05 24.36
N ARG A 424 -0.63 22.12 23.81
CA ARG A 424 -1.27 22.94 22.78
C ARG A 424 -1.59 22.14 21.51
N PHE A 425 -0.71 21.22 21.11
CA PHE A 425 -0.96 20.36 19.95
C PHE A 425 -2.16 19.43 20.19
N ALA A 426 -2.25 18.83 21.38
CA ALA A 426 -3.40 18.00 21.75
C ALA A 426 -4.70 18.82 21.80
N GLU A 427 -4.65 20.04 22.36
CA GLU A 427 -5.80 20.97 22.41
C GLU A 427 -6.28 21.42 21.04
N LYS A 428 -5.38 21.51 20.06
CA LYS A 428 -5.72 21.81 18.65
C LYS A 428 -6.24 20.59 17.88
N GLY A 429 -6.31 19.41 18.51
CA GLY A 429 -6.85 18.20 17.91
C GLY A 429 -5.84 17.40 17.09
N HIS A 430 -4.54 17.69 17.19
CA HIS A 430 -3.51 16.84 16.59
C HIS A 430 -3.41 15.51 17.35
N ALA A 431 -3.11 14.42 16.64
CA ALA A 431 -2.82 13.15 17.29
C ALA A 431 -1.37 13.15 17.76
N ILE A 432 -1.18 12.86 19.04
CA ILE A 432 0.16 12.75 19.61
C ILE A 432 0.55 11.28 19.69
N GLY A 433 1.75 10.95 19.19
CA GLY A 433 2.28 9.59 19.19
C GLY A 433 3.69 9.50 19.75
N SER A 434 4.09 8.26 20.04
CA SER A 434 5.45 7.96 20.49
C SER A 434 6.40 7.84 19.30
N HIS A 435 7.60 8.44 19.42
CA HIS A 435 8.68 8.30 18.45
C HIS A 435 9.80 7.44 19.03
N GLY A 436 9.58 6.12 19.02
CA GLY A 436 10.52 5.15 19.53
C GLY A 436 10.61 5.06 21.04
N GLY A 437 11.83 4.84 21.52
CA GLY A 437 12.13 4.72 22.95
C GLY A 437 12.60 6.02 23.55
N TRP A 438 13.02 5.97 24.82
CA TRP A 438 13.41 7.10 25.65
C TRP A 438 14.51 8.00 25.05
N ASN A 439 15.47 7.42 24.27
CA ASN A 439 16.53 8.14 23.57
C ASN A 439 16.47 7.78 22.09
N HIS A 440 16.28 8.75 21.21
CA HIS A 440 15.96 8.57 19.79
C HIS A 440 16.94 7.65 19.04
N ASP A 441 18.14 8.15 18.72
CA ASP A 441 19.12 7.40 17.93
C ASP A 441 19.65 6.19 18.68
N TYR A 442 19.84 6.31 20.01
CA TYR A 442 20.32 5.20 20.81
C TYR A 442 19.35 4.01 20.75
N TYR A 443 18.07 4.25 20.90
CA TYR A 443 17.05 3.22 20.73
C TYR A 443 17.00 2.72 19.27
N GLY A 444 16.86 3.63 18.32
CA GLY A 444 16.70 3.31 16.91
C GLY A 444 17.86 2.51 16.31
N LEU A 445 19.10 2.78 16.73
CA LEU A 445 20.29 2.10 16.23
C LEU A 445 20.61 0.79 16.94
N ASN A 446 20.14 0.57 18.17
CA ASN A 446 20.56 -0.54 19.00
C ASN A 446 19.43 -1.55 19.31
N ALA A 447 18.16 -1.16 19.29
CA ALA A 447 17.07 -2.10 19.50
C ALA A 447 17.01 -3.13 18.36
N ASN A 448 16.87 -4.43 18.70
CA ASN A 448 16.78 -5.52 17.73
C ASN A 448 15.98 -6.69 18.32
N GLU A 449 15.73 -7.74 17.53
CA GLU A 449 14.88 -8.85 17.94
C GLU A 449 15.37 -9.59 19.19
N SER A 450 16.66 -9.56 19.52
CA SER A 450 17.25 -10.32 20.61
C SER A 450 17.37 -9.57 21.94
N ASN A 451 17.07 -8.27 21.98
CA ASN A 451 17.34 -7.43 23.16
C ASN A 451 16.10 -6.69 23.69
N ALA A 452 14.94 -7.29 23.56
CA ALA A 452 13.66 -6.75 24.07
C ALA A 452 13.73 -6.34 25.54
N SER A 453 14.29 -7.18 26.42
CA SER A 453 14.40 -6.90 27.86
C SER A 453 15.17 -5.60 28.18
N LYS A 454 16.12 -5.21 27.31
CA LYS A 454 16.88 -3.97 27.47
C LYS A 454 16.10 -2.74 26.96
N PHE A 455 15.41 -2.87 25.82
CA PHE A 455 14.86 -1.70 25.11
C PHE A 455 13.35 -1.51 25.24
N LEU A 456 12.60 -2.53 25.65
CA LEU A 456 11.18 -2.38 25.94
C LEU A 456 10.93 -1.30 27.02
N PRO A 457 11.69 -1.25 28.13
CA PRO A 457 11.53 -0.16 29.12
C PRO A 457 11.74 1.24 28.56
N TYR A 458 12.56 1.42 27.53
CA TYR A 458 12.74 2.72 26.86
C TYR A 458 11.48 3.12 26.11
N LEU A 459 10.85 2.16 25.40
CA LEU A 459 9.59 2.39 24.67
C LEU A 459 8.44 2.72 25.61
N GLU A 460 8.31 1.94 26.71
CA GLU A 460 7.29 2.16 27.73
C GLU A 460 7.44 3.50 28.43
N LEU A 461 8.66 3.88 28.79
CA LEU A 461 8.95 5.14 29.45
C LEU A 461 8.66 6.34 28.53
N ASN A 462 9.01 6.25 27.25
CA ASN A 462 8.71 7.29 26.27
C ASN A 462 7.19 7.53 26.16
N SER A 463 6.42 6.45 26.01
CA SER A 463 4.97 6.53 25.93
C SER A 463 4.34 7.10 27.20
N THR A 464 4.80 6.63 28.36
CA THR A 464 4.31 7.11 29.67
C THR A 464 4.58 8.60 29.89
N ALA A 465 5.75 9.08 29.47
CA ALA A 465 6.11 10.50 29.61
C ALA A 465 5.20 11.41 28.76
N ILE A 466 4.88 11.00 27.53
CA ILE A 466 3.95 11.73 26.67
C ILE A 466 2.53 11.74 27.28
N GLU A 467 2.03 10.57 27.66
CA GLU A 467 0.70 10.45 28.27
C GLU A 467 0.57 11.32 29.52
N HIS A 468 1.61 11.35 30.36
CA HIS A 468 1.67 12.21 31.54
C HIS A 468 1.59 13.70 31.16
N ALA A 469 2.38 14.14 30.20
CA ALA A 469 2.42 15.53 29.77
C ALA A 469 1.06 16.00 29.19
N ILE A 470 0.41 15.15 28.42
CA ILE A 470 -0.92 15.44 27.83
C ILE A 470 -2.00 15.42 28.90
N SER A 471 -2.00 14.45 29.81
CA SER A 471 -3.03 14.29 30.86
C SER A 471 -3.09 15.49 31.81
N ASN A 472 -1.95 16.13 32.06
CA ASN A 472 -1.89 17.34 32.89
C ASN A 472 -2.65 18.52 32.27
N SER A 473 -2.83 18.56 30.93
CA SER A 473 -3.63 19.59 30.26
C SER A 473 -5.13 19.27 30.27
N LEU A 474 -5.48 17.99 30.22
CA LEU A 474 -6.86 17.49 30.07
C LEU A 474 -7.60 17.37 31.41
N ARG A 475 -7.36 18.20 32.38
CA ARG A 475 -7.95 18.33 33.71
C ARG A 475 -9.02 17.27 34.03
N GLY A 476 -8.71 16.31 34.86
CA GLY A 476 -9.63 15.29 35.34
C GLY A 476 -9.15 13.86 35.10
N TYR A 477 -8.08 13.70 34.42
CA TYR A 477 -7.40 12.43 34.33
C TYR A 477 -6.57 12.24 35.56
N LEU A 478 -7.13 11.66 36.57
CA LEU A 478 -6.46 11.47 37.83
C LEU A 478 -6.14 10.00 38.08
N GLY A 479 -4.85 9.72 38.26
CA GLY A 479 -4.48 8.73 39.23
C GLY A 479 -4.48 7.29 38.83
N PHE A 480 -4.24 6.94 37.55
CA PHE A 480 -3.92 5.53 37.24
C PHE A 480 -2.43 5.28 37.34
N GLU A 481 -2.07 4.34 38.18
CA GLU A 481 -0.71 3.85 38.27
C GLU A 481 -0.38 2.95 37.09
N SER A 482 0.52 3.38 36.20
CA SER A 482 1.11 2.50 35.22
C SER A 482 1.95 1.44 35.93
N PRO A 483 1.83 0.16 35.59
CA PRO A 483 2.70 -0.87 36.18
C PRO A 483 4.15 -0.57 35.85
N THR A 484 5.05 -0.85 36.76
CA THR A 484 6.49 -0.76 36.49
C THR A 484 6.87 -1.83 35.48
N PRO A 485 7.47 -1.47 34.34
CA PRO A 485 7.86 -2.43 33.32
C PRO A 485 8.87 -3.45 33.83
N ALA A 486 8.68 -4.71 33.47
CA ALA A 486 9.63 -5.77 33.82
C ALA A 486 10.98 -5.52 33.11
N GLY A 487 12.08 -5.66 33.86
CA GLY A 487 13.42 -5.48 33.29
C GLY A 487 13.84 -4.04 33.05
N MET A 488 13.12 -3.04 33.59
CA MET A 488 13.51 -1.65 33.49
C MET A 488 14.91 -1.40 34.06
N PRO A 489 15.83 -0.75 33.31
CA PRO A 489 17.13 -0.38 33.84
C PRO A 489 17.01 0.48 35.12
N SER A 490 17.84 0.20 36.12
CA SER A 490 17.80 0.88 37.41
C SER A 490 17.91 2.41 37.31
N LEU A 491 18.61 2.91 36.30
CA LEU A 491 18.76 4.36 36.02
C LEU A 491 17.42 5.00 35.59
N LEU A 492 16.52 4.27 34.93
CA LEU A 492 15.25 4.79 34.45
C LEU A 492 14.10 4.60 35.45
N LEU A 493 14.25 3.69 36.40
CA LEU A 493 13.21 3.37 37.38
C LEU A 493 12.69 4.58 38.18
N PRO A 494 13.53 5.51 38.69
CA PRO A 494 13.03 6.68 39.39
C PRO A 494 12.19 7.61 38.52
N VAL A 495 12.54 7.73 37.24
CA VAL A 495 11.78 8.55 36.27
C VAL A 495 10.42 7.91 35.99
N HIS A 496 10.39 6.62 35.72
CA HIS A 496 9.15 5.89 35.51
C HIS A 496 8.22 5.96 36.73
N GLN A 497 8.73 5.79 37.93
CA GLN A 497 7.95 5.85 39.16
C GLN A 497 7.31 7.23 39.39
N ARG A 498 7.98 8.33 38.98
CA ARG A 498 7.38 9.67 39.03
C ARG A 498 6.23 9.85 38.05
N LEU A 499 6.37 9.29 36.84
CA LEU A 499 5.39 9.45 35.77
C LEU A 499 4.16 8.56 35.98
N LYS A 500 4.31 7.37 36.52
CA LYS A 500 3.23 6.37 36.61
C LYS A 500 2.03 6.79 37.45
N SER A 501 2.21 7.68 38.44
CA SER A 501 1.16 8.08 39.38
C SER A 501 0.12 9.04 38.81
N THR A 502 0.29 9.51 37.57
CA THR A 502 -0.52 10.57 36.98
C THR A 502 -1.18 10.23 35.64
N VAL A 503 -0.86 9.07 35.07
CA VAL A 503 -1.48 8.62 33.82
C VAL A 503 -2.74 7.83 34.14
N ASP A 504 -3.88 8.35 33.69
CA ASP A 504 -5.16 7.66 33.82
C ASP A 504 -5.45 6.80 32.58
N ARG A 505 -5.56 5.48 32.81
CA ARG A 505 -5.89 4.51 31.75
C ARG A 505 -7.35 4.07 31.73
N THR A 506 -8.24 4.65 32.55
CA THR A 506 -9.66 4.30 32.52
C THR A 506 -10.35 4.75 31.24
N PHE A 507 -9.80 5.75 30.58
CA PHE A 507 -10.35 6.29 29.31
C PHE A 507 -9.73 5.67 28.05
N GLY A 508 -8.95 4.63 28.21
CA GLY A 508 -8.22 3.97 27.13
C GLY A 508 -6.84 4.58 26.88
N PRO A 509 -6.07 4.02 25.95
CA PRO A 509 -4.73 4.52 25.63
C PRO A 509 -4.83 5.91 24.99
N LEU A 510 -4.06 6.88 25.49
CA LEU A 510 -3.96 8.21 24.90
C LEU A 510 -3.14 8.17 23.62
N LEU A 511 -2.07 7.34 23.58
CA LEU A 511 -1.20 7.22 22.42
C LEU A 511 -1.69 6.07 21.54
N ARG A 512 -2.18 6.43 20.35
CA ARG A 512 -2.67 5.47 19.37
C ARG A 512 -1.84 5.43 18.09
N GLU A 513 -0.74 6.20 18.06
CA GLU A 513 0.16 6.31 16.93
C GLU A 513 1.62 6.10 17.35
N TYR A 514 2.42 5.60 16.42
CA TYR A 514 3.83 5.33 16.63
C TYR A 514 4.67 5.56 15.37
N SER A 515 5.88 6.09 15.54
CA SER A 515 6.92 6.15 14.51
C SER A 515 8.21 5.51 15.03
N PRO A 516 8.78 4.51 14.33
CA PRO A 516 10.06 3.95 14.71
C PRO A 516 11.22 4.91 14.36
N PRO A 517 12.13 5.23 15.29
CA PRO A 517 13.35 5.98 15.00
C PRO A 517 14.20 5.24 13.98
N VAL A 518 14.77 5.98 13.02
CA VAL A 518 15.55 5.44 11.88
C VAL A 518 14.89 4.27 11.16
N GLY A 519 13.56 4.15 11.25
CA GLY A 519 12.79 3.06 10.64
C GLY A 519 12.92 1.71 11.36
N ASN A 520 13.52 1.64 12.53
CA ASN A 520 13.76 0.40 13.26
C ASN A 520 12.56 0.00 14.14
N ASN A 521 11.88 -1.08 13.78
CA ASN A 521 10.68 -1.58 14.46
C ASN A 521 10.75 -3.09 14.75
N PRO A 522 11.50 -3.55 15.76
CA PRO A 522 11.56 -4.95 16.12
C PRO A 522 10.17 -5.50 16.47
N LEU A 523 9.93 -6.80 16.20
CA LEU A 523 8.61 -7.40 16.33
C LEU A 523 8.06 -7.32 17.76
N TRP A 524 8.91 -7.46 18.78
CA TRP A 524 8.50 -7.32 20.18
C TRP A 524 7.95 -5.91 20.48
N ALA A 525 8.54 -4.86 19.87
CA ALA A 525 8.02 -3.49 20.02
C ALA A 525 6.65 -3.33 19.37
N MET A 526 6.48 -3.87 18.17
CA MET A 526 5.20 -3.85 17.47
C MET A 526 4.11 -4.60 18.23
N ASN A 527 4.44 -5.76 18.79
CA ASN A 527 3.51 -6.56 19.62
C ASN A 527 3.10 -5.78 20.89
N TRP A 528 4.05 -5.15 21.56
CA TRP A 528 3.75 -4.32 22.73
C TRP A 528 2.86 -3.12 22.37
N LEU A 529 3.17 -2.42 21.29
CA LEU A 529 2.37 -1.29 20.79
C LEU A 529 0.92 -1.69 20.48
N GLU A 530 0.73 -2.82 19.78
CA GLU A 530 -0.60 -3.36 19.49
C GLU A 530 -1.38 -3.70 20.77
N GLN A 531 -0.73 -4.36 21.74
CA GLN A 531 -1.33 -4.71 23.04
C GLN A 531 -1.70 -3.46 23.87
N ASN A 532 -1.03 -2.34 23.64
CA ASN A 532 -1.29 -1.07 24.31
C ASN A 532 -2.15 -0.10 23.47
N GLY A 533 -2.83 -0.60 22.43
CA GLY A 533 -3.87 0.12 21.71
C GLY A 533 -3.39 1.05 20.62
N VAL A 534 -2.13 0.97 20.18
CA VAL A 534 -1.65 1.66 18.98
C VAL A 534 -2.33 1.06 17.76
N VAL A 535 -2.88 1.90 16.89
CA VAL A 535 -3.62 1.50 15.68
C VAL A 535 -2.97 2.00 14.40
N GLY A 536 -2.19 3.07 14.46
CA GLY A 536 -1.49 3.68 13.32
C GLY A 536 0.01 3.71 13.52
N VAL A 537 0.78 3.21 12.52
CA VAL A 537 2.24 3.16 12.60
C VAL A 537 2.85 3.74 11.34
N TYR A 538 3.75 4.71 11.51
CA TYR A 538 4.62 5.17 10.44
C TYR A 538 5.50 4.03 9.98
N PHE A 539 5.58 3.84 8.69
CA PHE A 539 6.41 2.83 8.06
C PHE A 539 7.24 3.45 6.94
N ALA A 540 8.55 3.40 7.08
CA ALA A 540 9.51 3.99 6.14
C ALA A 540 9.74 3.15 4.87
N GLY A 541 8.87 2.19 4.57
CA GLY A 541 9.00 1.31 3.39
C GLY A 541 9.02 2.08 2.06
N HIS A 542 9.40 1.39 1.00
CA HIS A 542 9.63 1.98 -0.32
C HIS A 542 8.36 2.39 -1.06
N THR A 543 7.21 1.99 -0.54
CA THR A 543 6.03 1.73 -1.38
C THR A 543 5.24 2.96 -1.77
N GLY A 544 5.20 4.03 -0.93
CA GLY A 544 4.33 5.19 -1.20
C GLY A 544 2.86 4.84 -1.44
N MET A 545 2.41 3.70 -0.96
CA MET A 545 1.02 3.26 -1.04
C MET A 545 0.17 3.89 0.06
N GLY A 546 -1.14 3.73 0.00
CA GLY A 546 -2.05 4.11 1.10
C GLY A 546 -1.88 3.22 2.33
N PRO A 547 -2.67 3.46 3.40
CA PRO A 547 -2.64 2.63 4.59
C PRO A 547 -2.84 1.15 4.27
N THR A 548 -2.05 0.27 4.89
CA THR A 548 -2.00 -1.16 4.56
C THR A 548 -1.77 -2.03 5.79
N ARG A 549 -2.11 -3.31 5.69
CA ARG A 549 -1.75 -4.32 6.69
C ARG A 549 -0.28 -4.71 6.56
N GLN A 550 0.35 -5.01 7.70
CA GLN A 550 1.76 -5.39 7.75
C GLN A 550 1.95 -6.89 7.51
N TYR A 551 2.77 -7.20 6.52
CA TYR A 551 3.34 -8.55 6.35
C TYR A 551 4.82 -8.49 6.71
N ARG A 552 5.27 -9.44 7.51
CA ARG A 552 6.66 -9.57 7.94
C ARG A 552 7.05 -11.04 7.99
N GLU A 553 8.20 -11.37 7.42
CA GLU A 553 8.67 -12.76 7.33
C GLU A 553 7.63 -13.72 6.71
N GLY A 554 6.92 -13.25 5.71
CA GLY A 554 5.91 -14.02 5.04
C GLY A 554 4.60 -14.20 5.81
N GLN A 555 4.39 -13.48 6.93
CA GLN A 555 3.20 -13.61 7.78
C GLN A 555 2.51 -12.26 7.99
N LEU A 556 1.18 -12.27 8.06
CA LEU A 556 0.41 -11.13 8.54
C LEU A 556 0.73 -10.95 10.04
N ARG A 557 1.17 -9.75 10.42
CA ARG A 557 1.52 -9.39 11.79
C ARG A 557 0.69 -8.19 12.24
N ASN A 558 0.44 -8.12 13.55
CA ASN A 558 -0.21 -6.96 14.17
C ASN A 558 -1.48 -6.52 13.40
N SER A 559 -2.41 -7.45 13.25
CA SER A 559 -3.59 -7.31 12.38
C SER A 559 -4.60 -6.24 12.83
N SER A 560 -4.49 -5.70 14.04
CA SER A 560 -5.29 -4.57 14.50
C SER A 560 -4.67 -3.21 14.13
N MET A 561 -3.39 -3.19 13.70
CA MET A 561 -2.68 -1.96 13.34
C MET A 561 -2.67 -1.73 11.83
N TRP A 562 -2.60 -0.46 11.44
CA TRP A 562 -2.42 -0.02 10.06
C TRP A 562 -1.06 0.64 9.88
N MET A 563 -0.35 0.23 8.84
CA MET A 563 0.92 0.83 8.43
C MET A 563 0.65 1.96 7.45
N PHE A 564 1.36 3.07 7.64
CA PHE A 564 1.30 4.27 6.82
C PHE A 564 2.65 4.46 6.11
N PRO A 565 2.83 3.87 4.91
CA PRO A 565 4.07 4.00 4.15
C PRO A 565 4.32 5.43 3.72
N VAL A 566 5.57 5.87 3.82
CA VAL A 566 5.97 7.20 3.39
C VAL A 566 5.87 7.35 1.88
N THR A 567 5.39 8.49 1.42
CA THR A 567 5.39 8.88 0.00
C THR A 567 6.62 9.74 -0.26
N PRO A 568 7.63 9.25 -1.00
CA PRO A 568 8.83 10.00 -1.28
C PRO A 568 8.72 10.87 -2.53
N PHE A 569 9.53 11.90 -2.61
CA PHE A 569 9.92 12.54 -3.85
C PHE A 569 11.21 11.90 -4.37
N ARG A 570 11.09 10.96 -5.29
CA ARG A 570 12.15 10.07 -5.77
C ARG A 570 12.73 9.24 -4.61
N ARG A 571 13.93 9.56 -4.13
CA ARG A 571 14.59 8.88 -3.01
C ARG A 571 14.58 9.65 -1.70
N TYR A 572 13.96 10.81 -1.66
CA TYR A 572 13.95 11.72 -0.52
C TYR A 572 12.52 11.96 -0.02
N ALA A 573 12.36 12.30 1.25
CA ALA A 573 11.05 12.54 1.84
C ALA A 573 11.00 13.78 2.74
N THR A 574 12.13 14.23 3.30
CA THR A 574 12.21 15.34 4.26
C THR A 574 12.88 16.57 3.67
N PHE A 575 12.60 17.72 4.29
CA PHE A 575 13.22 18.98 3.88
C PHE A 575 14.75 18.96 4.01
N GLU A 576 15.28 18.31 5.05
CA GLU A 576 16.72 18.16 5.26
C GLU A 576 17.39 17.37 4.12
N GLU A 577 16.72 16.33 3.67
CA GLU A 577 17.18 15.51 2.55
C GLU A 577 17.14 16.30 1.24
N PHE A 578 16.05 17.04 0.97
CA PHE A 578 15.94 17.90 -0.21
C PHE A 578 17.02 18.98 -0.23
N GLN A 579 17.25 19.63 0.90
CA GLN A 579 18.28 20.68 1.05
C GLN A 579 19.68 20.10 0.85
N THR A 580 19.97 18.97 1.48
CA THR A 580 21.26 18.28 1.34
C THR A 580 21.51 17.81 -0.10
N ALA A 581 20.48 17.29 -0.76
CA ALA A 581 20.53 16.86 -2.15
C ALA A 581 20.50 18.03 -3.14
N ARG A 582 20.36 19.26 -2.67
CA ARG A 582 20.17 20.47 -3.52
C ARG A 582 19.01 20.33 -4.49
N THR A 583 17.93 19.67 -4.04
CA THR A 583 16.70 19.61 -4.82
C THR A 583 16.17 21.01 -5.04
N PRO A 584 15.78 21.40 -6.27
CA PRO A 584 15.21 22.73 -6.49
C PRO A 584 13.97 22.92 -5.60
N LYS A 585 13.91 24.08 -4.92
CA LYS A 585 12.83 24.43 -4.00
C LYS A 585 11.47 24.39 -4.70
N GLN A 586 11.39 24.92 -5.93
CA GLN A 586 10.20 24.87 -6.76
C GLN A 586 9.74 23.44 -7.07
N ALA A 587 10.66 22.51 -7.36
CA ALA A 587 10.31 21.12 -7.62
C ALA A 587 9.71 20.42 -6.39
N THR A 588 10.17 20.78 -5.20
CA THR A 588 9.62 20.27 -3.93
C THR A 588 8.20 20.84 -3.71
N GLN A 589 8.01 22.12 -3.95
CA GLN A 589 6.71 22.79 -3.87
C GLN A 589 5.72 22.17 -4.85
N ASP A 590 6.11 21.98 -6.11
CA ASP A 590 5.28 21.38 -7.15
C ASP A 590 4.92 19.93 -6.80
N TRP A 591 5.85 19.17 -6.20
CA TRP A 591 5.58 17.82 -5.74
C TRP A 591 4.53 17.78 -4.62
N TYR A 592 4.61 18.66 -3.63
CA TYR A 592 3.61 18.74 -2.57
C TYR A 592 2.22 19.08 -3.11
N ARG A 593 2.11 20.07 -3.99
CA ARG A 593 0.85 20.43 -4.65
C ARG A 593 0.30 19.25 -5.46
N SER A 594 1.15 18.59 -6.26
CA SER A 594 0.76 17.41 -7.04
C SER A 594 0.31 16.26 -6.15
N SER A 595 0.83 16.13 -4.93
CA SER A 595 0.40 15.11 -3.96
C SER A 595 -1.01 15.38 -3.43
N VAL A 596 -1.38 16.65 -3.23
CA VAL A 596 -2.75 17.06 -2.89
C VAL A 596 -3.70 16.74 -4.05
N ASP A 597 -3.34 17.15 -5.27
CA ASP A 597 -4.16 16.89 -6.46
C ASP A 597 -4.32 15.40 -6.73
N PHE A 598 -3.25 14.62 -6.59
CA PHE A 598 -3.29 13.17 -6.71
C PHE A 598 -4.27 12.51 -5.70
N ALA A 599 -4.26 12.97 -4.46
CA ALA A 599 -5.19 12.47 -3.46
C ALA A 599 -6.65 12.74 -3.87
N ILE A 600 -6.93 13.95 -4.37
CA ILE A 600 -8.26 14.37 -4.83
C ILE A 600 -8.68 13.57 -6.08
N ASP A 601 -7.85 13.52 -7.11
CA ASP A 601 -8.13 12.85 -8.38
C ASP A 601 -8.45 11.37 -8.23
N HIS A 602 -7.82 10.73 -7.24
CA HIS A 602 -7.95 9.30 -6.99
C HIS A 602 -8.80 8.93 -5.77
N ASN A 603 -9.41 9.93 -5.11
CA ASN A 603 -10.19 9.72 -3.88
C ASN A 603 -9.45 8.83 -2.87
N THR A 604 -8.22 9.21 -2.53
CA THR A 604 -7.29 8.40 -1.74
C THR A 604 -6.58 9.22 -0.67
N THR A 605 -5.74 8.56 0.09
CA THR A 605 -4.83 9.20 1.05
C THR A 605 -3.41 8.69 0.88
N ARG A 606 -2.44 9.54 1.24
CA ARG A 606 -1.02 9.21 1.33
C ARG A 606 -0.43 9.88 2.56
N MET A 607 0.72 9.37 3.01
CA MET A 607 1.46 9.97 4.11
C MET A 607 2.73 10.64 3.60
N ILE A 608 2.94 11.86 4.04
CA ILE A 608 4.20 12.60 3.96
C ILE A 608 4.69 12.86 5.39
N TYR A 609 6.00 12.98 5.58
CA TYR A 609 6.53 13.29 6.90
C TYR A 609 7.64 14.34 6.84
N MET A 610 7.91 14.99 7.96
CA MET A 610 8.93 16.02 8.06
C MET A 610 9.38 16.25 9.50
N HIS A 611 10.49 16.94 9.62
CA HIS A 611 11.02 17.40 10.90
C HIS A 611 10.93 18.92 10.97
N PRO A 612 10.71 19.49 12.15
CA PRO A 612 10.65 20.95 12.31
C PRO A 612 11.92 21.66 11.85
N ASN A 613 13.08 21.03 12.02
CA ASN A 613 14.38 21.60 11.66
C ASN A 613 14.45 21.97 10.17
N GLY A 614 14.15 21.01 9.29
CA GLY A 614 14.18 21.25 7.84
C GLY A 614 13.05 22.16 7.37
N ALA A 615 11.85 21.97 7.93
CA ALA A 615 10.68 22.79 7.61
C ALA A 615 10.90 24.25 7.98
N ASN A 616 11.57 24.55 9.10
CA ASN A 616 11.90 25.92 9.52
C ASN A 616 12.94 26.61 8.61
N VAL A 617 13.71 25.84 7.82
CA VAL A 617 14.62 26.42 6.80
C VAL A 617 13.86 26.79 5.50
N TRP A 618 12.81 26.06 5.16
CA TRP A 618 11.94 26.33 4.01
C TRP A 618 10.48 26.53 4.42
N PRO A 619 10.17 27.47 5.33
CA PRO A 619 8.81 27.63 5.85
C PRO A 619 7.82 28.06 4.76
N ASP A 620 8.28 28.77 3.74
CA ASP A 620 7.46 29.20 2.62
C ASP A 620 6.95 28.05 1.76
N VAL A 621 7.75 26.97 1.57
CA VAL A 621 7.29 25.75 0.88
C VAL A 621 6.21 25.03 1.68
N LEU A 622 6.37 24.96 2.99
CA LEU A 622 5.39 24.36 3.88
C LEU A 622 4.09 25.17 3.92
N LEU A 623 4.19 26.50 4.09
CA LEU A 623 3.03 27.39 4.11
C LEU A 623 2.28 27.36 2.77
N ASP A 624 3.00 27.24 1.66
CA ASP A 624 2.39 27.04 0.34
C ASP A 624 1.59 25.75 0.25
N LEU A 625 2.15 24.63 0.75
CA LEU A 625 1.43 23.35 0.81
C LEU A 625 0.13 23.51 1.62
N LEU A 626 0.20 24.09 2.82
CA LEU A 626 -0.97 24.27 3.69
C LEU A 626 -2.02 25.17 3.05
N ALA A 627 -1.61 26.30 2.47
CA ALA A 627 -2.51 27.22 1.77
C ALA A 627 -3.13 26.56 0.52
N TYR A 628 -2.35 25.78 -0.23
CA TYR A 628 -2.83 25.07 -1.41
C TYR A 628 -3.88 24.00 -1.04
N ALA A 629 -3.61 23.22 0.01
CA ALA A 629 -4.55 22.23 0.54
C ALA A 629 -5.84 22.90 1.04
N LYS A 630 -5.73 23.98 1.81
CA LYS A 630 -6.87 24.74 2.32
C LYS A 630 -7.75 25.33 1.21
N ALA A 631 -7.15 25.79 0.12
CA ALA A 631 -7.86 26.34 -1.03
C ALA A 631 -8.74 25.31 -1.75
N LYS A 632 -8.51 23.99 -1.57
CA LYS A 632 -9.38 22.94 -2.13
C LYS A 632 -10.72 22.83 -1.40
N GLY A 633 -10.79 23.28 -0.15
CA GLY A 633 -11.98 23.22 0.71
C GLY A 633 -12.27 21.84 1.29
N ASP A 634 -12.98 21.82 2.43
CA ASP A 634 -13.23 20.64 3.26
C ASP A 634 -14.06 19.53 2.60
N THR A 635 -14.69 19.82 1.49
CA THR A 635 -15.46 18.84 0.72
C THR A 635 -14.62 18.06 -0.27
N GLN A 636 -13.42 18.54 -0.63
CA GLN A 636 -12.52 17.90 -1.56
C GLN A 636 -11.27 17.34 -0.87
N PHE A 637 -10.75 18.06 0.13
CA PHE A 637 -9.51 17.69 0.79
C PHE A 637 -9.58 17.91 2.30
N LYS A 638 -8.97 16.99 3.08
CA LYS A 638 -8.76 17.11 4.52
C LYS A 638 -7.39 16.60 4.92
N TRP A 639 -6.85 17.17 5.98
CA TRP A 639 -5.77 16.53 6.71
C TRP A 639 -6.36 15.42 7.59
N TYR A 640 -5.67 14.30 7.65
CA TYR A 640 -6.03 13.15 8.47
C TYR A 640 -4.88 12.77 9.39
N THR A 641 -5.19 12.41 10.62
CA THR A 641 -4.24 11.70 11.48
C THR A 641 -4.21 10.21 11.11
N MET A 642 -3.12 9.52 11.45
CA MET A 642 -3.05 8.07 11.26
C MET A 642 -4.13 7.35 12.06
N THR A 643 -4.40 7.76 13.31
CA THR A 643 -5.49 7.22 14.13
C THR A 643 -6.82 7.32 13.43
N ARG A 644 -7.15 8.51 12.92
CA ARG A 644 -8.44 8.75 12.26
C ARG A 644 -8.66 7.83 11.05
N LEU A 645 -7.63 7.66 10.23
CA LEU A 645 -7.69 6.76 9.08
C LEU A 645 -7.70 5.28 9.50
N ALA A 646 -6.91 4.90 10.50
CA ALA A 646 -6.88 3.54 11.02
C ALA A 646 -8.24 3.10 11.58
N ASP A 647 -8.93 3.97 12.33
CA ASP A 647 -10.27 3.72 12.83
C ASP A 647 -11.29 3.58 11.70
N PHE A 648 -11.23 4.47 10.72
CA PHE A 648 -12.09 4.37 9.54
C PHE A 648 -11.84 3.08 8.75
N MET A 649 -10.59 2.75 8.48
CA MET A 649 -10.21 1.56 7.73
C MET A 649 -10.64 0.28 8.48
N THR A 650 -10.54 0.26 9.78
CA THR A 650 -11.00 -0.85 10.63
C THR A 650 -12.53 -0.97 10.58
N SER A 651 -13.25 0.13 10.79
CA SER A 651 -14.72 0.16 10.66
C SER A 651 -15.17 -0.30 9.27
N ARG A 652 -14.50 0.18 8.20
CA ARG A 652 -14.83 -0.17 6.82
C ARG A 652 -14.72 -1.67 6.52
N GLN A 653 -13.88 -2.43 7.22
CA GLN A 653 -13.78 -3.88 7.05
C GLN A 653 -15.05 -4.62 7.49
N ASP A 654 -15.86 -4.04 8.36
CA ASP A 654 -17.13 -4.61 8.82
C ASP A 654 -18.28 -4.39 7.84
N VAL A 655 -18.07 -3.58 6.80
CA VAL A 655 -19.09 -3.35 5.77
C VAL A 655 -19.28 -4.61 4.94
N LYS A 656 -20.52 -5.10 4.92
CA LYS A 656 -20.97 -6.18 4.03
C LYS A 656 -21.90 -5.58 2.99
N TRP A 657 -21.69 -5.88 1.73
CA TRP A 657 -22.59 -5.41 0.69
C TRP A 657 -22.62 -6.38 -0.50
N ILE A 658 -23.73 -6.33 -1.25
CA ILE A 658 -23.96 -7.14 -2.44
C ILE A 658 -24.49 -6.25 -3.55
N GLU A 659 -24.24 -6.63 -4.79
CA GLU A 659 -24.89 -6.09 -5.98
C GLU A 659 -25.67 -7.21 -6.67
N GLN A 660 -26.94 -6.98 -6.91
CA GLN A 660 -27.78 -7.88 -7.69
C GLN A 660 -28.32 -7.13 -8.90
N ARG A 661 -28.18 -7.74 -10.08
CA ARG A 661 -28.62 -7.12 -11.34
C ARG A 661 -29.78 -7.92 -11.91
N ASP A 662 -30.87 -7.23 -12.22
CA ASP A 662 -32.00 -7.84 -12.89
C ASP A 662 -31.87 -7.78 -14.44
N ALA A 663 -32.79 -8.47 -15.14
CA ALA A 663 -32.77 -8.53 -16.59
C ALA A 663 -33.01 -7.18 -17.30
N SER A 664 -33.53 -6.17 -16.59
CA SER A 664 -33.70 -4.81 -17.11
C SER A 664 -32.42 -3.97 -17.02
N GLY A 665 -31.36 -4.52 -16.42
CA GLY A 665 -30.10 -3.80 -16.15
C GLY A 665 -30.17 -2.89 -14.92
N LEU A 666 -31.15 -3.06 -14.03
CA LEU A 666 -31.18 -2.37 -12.75
C LEU A 666 -30.33 -3.14 -11.73
N SER A 667 -29.25 -2.50 -11.26
CA SER A 667 -28.44 -2.99 -10.15
C SER A 667 -29.06 -2.53 -8.83
N LYS A 668 -29.30 -3.47 -7.92
CA LYS A 668 -29.79 -3.25 -6.55
C LYS A 668 -28.66 -3.54 -5.59
N PHE A 669 -28.39 -2.61 -4.68
CA PHE A 669 -27.38 -2.71 -3.65
C PHE A 669 -28.04 -2.88 -2.29
N GLY A 670 -27.61 -3.91 -1.56
CA GLY A 670 -27.93 -4.09 -0.15
C GLY A 670 -26.65 -3.98 0.66
N VAL A 671 -26.63 -3.13 1.68
CA VAL A 671 -25.45 -2.86 2.48
C VAL A 671 -25.75 -2.98 3.96
N PHE A 672 -24.79 -3.46 4.73
CA PHE A 672 -24.89 -3.70 6.17
C PHE A 672 -23.58 -3.42 6.87
N HIS A 673 -23.67 -2.93 8.11
CA HIS A 673 -22.56 -2.77 9.04
C HIS A 673 -23.01 -3.17 10.46
N SER A 674 -22.09 -3.76 11.24
CA SER A 674 -22.38 -4.23 12.61
C SER A 674 -22.76 -3.09 13.56
N SER A 675 -22.19 -1.89 13.37
CA SER A 675 -22.46 -0.70 14.18
C SER A 675 -23.13 0.43 13.39
N SER A 676 -22.43 1.04 12.44
CA SER A 676 -22.94 2.17 11.66
C SER A 676 -22.25 2.27 10.30
N LEU A 677 -23.01 2.63 9.27
CA LEU A 677 -22.53 2.96 7.92
C LEU A 677 -22.09 4.43 7.80
N ASN A 678 -22.08 5.18 8.90
CA ASN A 678 -21.65 6.56 8.88
C ASN A 678 -20.28 6.71 8.21
N GLU A 679 -20.13 7.72 7.34
CA GLU A 679 -18.92 8.00 6.53
C GLU A 679 -18.62 6.99 5.42
N MET A 680 -19.39 5.92 5.28
CA MET A 680 -19.24 4.96 4.18
C MET A 680 -19.86 5.53 2.90
N VAL A 681 -19.07 5.46 1.82
CA VAL A 681 -19.47 6.00 0.51
C VAL A 681 -19.14 5.00 -0.58
N TRP A 682 -20.15 4.61 -1.35
CA TRP A 682 -19.96 3.81 -2.57
C TRP A 682 -19.74 4.75 -3.75
N LEU A 683 -18.69 4.51 -4.50
CA LEU A 683 -18.34 5.22 -5.72
C LEU A 683 -18.75 4.35 -6.93
N LEU A 684 -19.76 4.80 -7.66
CA LEU A 684 -20.31 4.12 -8.84
C LEU A 684 -19.83 4.85 -10.10
N PRO A 685 -18.99 4.23 -10.96
CA PRO A 685 -18.52 4.86 -12.19
C PRO A 685 -19.67 5.23 -13.14
N LYS A 686 -19.77 6.52 -13.52
CA LYS A 686 -20.81 7.02 -14.46
C LYS A 686 -20.74 6.37 -15.84
N SER A 687 -19.57 5.83 -16.21
CA SER A 687 -19.41 5.05 -17.45
C SER A 687 -20.24 3.78 -17.48
N ARG A 688 -20.62 3.24 -16.32
CA ARG A 688 -21.42 2.02 -16.16
C ARG A 688 -22.76 2.25 -15.51
N TYR A 689 -22.84 3.13 -14.53
CA TYR A 689 -24.08 3.49 -13.84
C TYR A 689 -24.55 4.83 -14.39
N VAL A 690 -25.42 4.76 -15.42
CA VAL A 690 -25.70 5.87 -16.33
C VAL A 690 -26.70 6.87 -15.83
N GLU A 691 -27.45 6.53 -14.77
CA GLU A 691 -28.44 7.40 -14.15
C GLU A 691 -28.09 7.63 -12.69
N LEU A 692 -28.59 8.71 -12.13
CA LEU A 692 -28.42 9.03 -10.72
C LEU A 692 -28.97 7.87 -9.86
N PRO A 693 -28.17 7.26 -8.99
CA PRO A 693 -28.65 6.21 -8.10
C PRO A 693 -29.81 6.71 -7.21
N VAL A 694 -30.73 5.81 -6.94
CA VAL A 694 -31.95 6.13 -6.14
C VAL A 694 -31.93 5.36 -4.83
N SER A 695 -32.14 6.06 -3.71
CA SER A 695 -32.40 5.43 -2.43
C SER A 695 -33.77 4.77 -2.45
N THR A 696 -33.85 3.52 -2.03
CA THR A 696 -35.14 2.80 -1.98
C THR A 696 -35.86 2.96 -0.64
N ASP A 697 -35.13 3.38 0.39
CA ASP A 697 -35.60 3.50 1.77
C ASP A 697 -35.24 4.84 2.43
N GLY A 698 -34.67 5.78 1.68
CA GLY A 698 -34.23 7.09 2.19
C GLY A 698 -32.95 7.02 3.03
N SER A 699 -32.28 5.86 3.11
CA SER A 699 -31.09 5.65 3.96
C SER A 699 -29.81 6.21 3.37
N VAL A 700 -29.80 6.60 2.10
CA VAL A 700 -28.62 7.13 1.40
C VAL A 700 -28.91 8.49 0.74
N THR A 701 -27.89 9.31 0.64
CA THR A 701 -27.85 10.51 -0.20
C THR A 701 -26.88 10.31 -1.36
N VAL A 702 -27.21 10.86 -2.52
CA VAL A 702 -26.40 10.71 -3.73
C VAL A 702 -25.95 12.08 -4.21
N THR A 703 -24.65 12.18 -4.53
CA THR A 703 -24.05 13.37 -5.11
C THR A 703 -23.17 13.02 -6.27
N GLU A 704 -22.93 13.99 -7.13
CA GLU A 704 -21.95 13.87 -8.21
C GLU A 704 -20.54 14.16 -7.68
N GLN A 705 -19.58 13.28 -8.00
CA GLN A 705 -18.18 13.47 -7.60
C GLN A 705 -17.28 13.04 -8.77
N GLY A 706 -16.87 13.99 -9.60
CA GLY A 706 -16.06 13.73 -10.77
C GLY A 706 -16.73 12.69 -11.69
N GLN A 707 -16.03 11.60 -11.97
CA GLN A 707 -16.52 10.50 -12.82
C GLN A 707 -17.43 9.49 -12.08
N TYR A 708 -17.77 9.74 -10.82
CA TYR A 708 -18.56 8.84 -10.00
C TYR A 708 -19.87 9.47 -9.53
N TRP A 709 -20.86 8.62 -9.29
CA TRP A 709 -21.92 8.88 -8.35
C TRP A 709 -21.44 8.47 -6.96
N ALA A 710 -21.42 9.38 -6.02
CA ALA A 710 -21.06 9.12 -4.63
C ALA A 710 -22.35 8.87 -3.82
N VAL A 711 -22.57 7.63 -3.41
CA VAL A 711 -23.70 7.19 -2.62
C VAL A 711 -23.26 7.11 -1.16
N ARG A 712 -23.73 8.05 -0.34
CA ARG A 712 -23.39 8.17 1.08
C ARG A 712 -24.47 7.59 1.95
N ALA A 713 -24.13 6.65 2.81
CA ALA A 713 -25.01 6.18 3.85
C ALA A 713 -25.05 7.17 5.03
N GLY A 714 -26.21 7.27 5.68
CA GLY A 714 -26.37 7.98 6.94
C GLY A 714 -25.92 7.17 8.17
N ASN A 715 -26.24 7.66 9.36
CA ASN A 715 -25.99 6.93 10.60
C ASN A 715 -27.04 5.80 10.77
N THR A 716 -26.86 4.75 10.00
CA THR A 716 -27.72 3.55 9.98
C THR A 716 -26.84 2.30 9.89
N ARG A 717 -27.40 1.15 10.25
CA ARG A 717 -26.73 -0.16 10.07
C ARG A 717 -27.02 -0.79 8.72
N ASN A 718 -28.13 -0.42 8.09
CA ASN A 718 -28.56 -0.98 6.82
C ASN A 718 -28.94 0.14 5.87
N ALA A 719 -28.65 -0.04 4.60
CA ALA A 719 -29.12 0.83 3.55
C ALA A 719 -29.36 0.06 2.25
N THR A 720 -30.29 0.58 1.42
CA THR A 720 -30.57 0.03 0.11
C THR A 720 -30.65 1.12 -0.93
N PHE A 721 -30.06 0.87 -2.09
CA PHE A 721 -30.15 1.78 -3.24
C PHE A 721 -30.10 1.01 -4.56
N SER A 722 -30.49 1.66 -5.64
CA SER A 722 -30.43 1.09 -6.98
C SER A 722 -29.81 2.05 -7.98
N ALA A 723 -29.22 1.51 -9.03
CA ALA A 723 -28.61 2.26 -10.11
C ALA A 723 -28.81 1.57 -11.45
N LYS A 724 -29.09 2.34 -12.50
CA LYS A 724 -29.22 1.81 -13.87
C LYS A 724 -27.84 1.47 -14.42
N TYR A 725 -27.64 0.21 -14.76
CA TYR A 725 -26.40 -0.29 -15.33
C TYR A 725 -26.47 -0.37 -16.85
N ARG A 726 -25.42 0.06 -17.53
CA ARG A 726 -25.23 -0.14 -18.97
C ARG A 726 -24.23 -1.27 -19.20
N SER A 727 -24.66 -2.33 -19.85
CA SER A 727 -23.73 -3.33 -20.36
C SER A 727 -22.73 -2.69 -21.31
N ALA A 728 -21.48 -3.15 -21.30
CA ALA A 728 -20.53 -2.69 -22.32
C ALA A 728 -21.13 -3.01 -23.70
N PRO A 729 -20.98 -2.14 -24.68
CA PRO A 729 -21.22 -2.53 -26.07
C PRO A 729 -20.28 -3.71 -26.36
N GLY A 730 -20.85 -4.82 -26.85
CA GLY A 730 -20.15 -6.09 -27.09
C GLY A 730 -19.03 -5.96 -28.12
#